data_e5c75882b3424ff66552f818f1b4b112
#
_entry.id   e5c75882b3424ff66552f818f1b4b112
#
_cell.length_a   1.000
_cell.length_b   1.000
_cell.length_c   1.000
_cell.angle_alpha   90.00
_cell.angle_beta   90.00
_cell.angle_gamma   90.00
#
_symmetry.space_group_name_H-M   'P 1'
#
loop_
_entity.id
_entity.type
_entity.pdbx_description
1 polymer ?
#
loop_
_entity_poly.entity_id
_entity_poly.type
_entity_poly.pdbx_seq_one_letter_code
_entity_poly.pdbx_strand_id
1 'polypeptide(L)'
;GFCNTSTEAISTWGHDKILSDVVWVIRKFQPDVIITRFPGDERAGHGHHQASEILAKEAFTAAADPNMFPEQLKQGVQVWQAKRILWNTFNFGTTNTTNDKQYKIDVGVYNSLLGKSYGEIASESRSQHKSQGFGVPRQRGQAFEYFEHTAGDSVKTDLMDGVTTTWDRIGGGASIQTQINNIISSYNFEHPENAVAALVDLYKHIQQLSTNSIYWESKLEDVRKLIIACSGVYAEATAAAEYAVQGDSIKVQFFVNKRNNAGIELKEIKLNGFDSSFTAPLGVNKNLNFTKAMLVKGKQISQPYWLANPMDKGSFNVSDQQLIGSAQSQPEYSAAFTFTAGDISFTVTRPVQYKFTDPVKGELYEPVAVIPPVIVSVTPAVVMTNIQPGNEQTANMQLHVQYKSNVYAKNVIVTLNIHQGATVVYTKDSIVDFEPGKIFETSVPVKNVVKKNKENMLSVDISTMSNGDSSVYTQYLKAIQYDHIPHISYFYRDEVKLVSEPVKVKGKTIGYITGAGDKVPQALTQMGYDVKLLNEANITEDNLKQFDAVIAGVRAYNVNDWLTGKYNILMHYVHNGGNYIVQYNTSNFVSTVSSKIGPYPFTISRTRVTDENAAVNILLPNTPALNTPNKITPKDFEGWVQERSIYQAEKPDSNYIAPFGMHDAKETETNGSLIIAKYGKGNFVYTGLVFFRELPAAVPGAYKLFANLVGLPKNK
;
A
#
# COMPACT_ATOMS: atom_id res chain seq x y z
N GLY A 1 4.34 9.81 5.30
CA GLY A 1 4.18 11.17 5.72
C GLY A 1 4.40 12.17 4.59
N PHE A 2 4.04 13.40 4.82
CA PHE A 2 4.38 14.52 3.94
C PHE A 2 5.64 15.19 4.48
N CYS A 3 6.54 15.68 3.63
CA CYS A 3 7.64 16.53 4.05
C CYS A 3 7.80 17.75 3.14
N ASN A 4 8.19 18.87 3.73
CA ASN A 4 8.26 20.15 3.03
C ASN A 4 9.56 20.30 2.24
N THR A 5 10.66 19.71 2.71
CA THR A 5 11.99 19.92 2.13
C THR A 5 12.67 18.60 1.74
N SER A 6 13.55 18.67 0.73
CA SER A 6 14.42 17.55 0.35
C SER A 6 15.32 17.08 1.49
N THR A 7 15.81 18.01 2.31
CA THR A 7 16.64 17.68 3.47
C THR A 7 15.92 16.80 4.48
N GLU A 8 14.66 17.11 4.78
CA GLU A 8 13.82 16.31 5.66
C GLU A 8 13.57 14.92 5.06
N ALA A 9 13.19 14.85 3.76
CA ALA A 9 12.95 13.59 3.07
C ALA A 9 14.19 12.68 3.09
N ILE A 10 15.35 13.20 2.68
CA ILE A 10 16.60 12.46 2.61
C ILE A 10 17.06 12.00 4.00
N SER A 11 16.94 12.87 5.02
CA SER A 11 17.25 12.51 6.40
C SER A 11 16.37 11.39 6.94
N THR A 12 15.08 11.40 6.60
CA THR A 12 14.11 10.39 7.05
C THR A 12 14.32 9.04 6.35
N TRP A 13 14.62 9.05 5.06
CA TRP A 13 14.87 7.84 4.27
C TRP A 13 16.23 7.20 4.56
N GLY A 14 17.23 8.01 4.96
CA GLY A 14 18.63 7.64 5.01
C GLY A 14 19.29 7.79 3.64
N HIS A 15 20.10 8.87 3.47
CA HIS A 15 20.74 9.25 2.21
C HIS A 15 21.40 8.07 1.49
N ASP A 16 22.38 7.42 2.14
CA ASP A 16 23.17 6.36 1.52
C ASP A 16 22.35 5.11 1.19
N LYS A 17 21.31 4.82 2.00
CA LYS A 17 20.44 3.68 1.77
C LYS A 17 19.64 3.86 0.49
N ILE A 18 18.98 5.01 0.32
CA ILE A 18 18.19 5.29 -0.89
C ILE A 18 19.08 5.51 -2.11
N LEU A 19 20.23 6.19 -1.96
CA LEU A 19 21.18 6.33 -3.05
C LEU A 19 21.67 4.96 -3.53
N SER A 20 22.00 4.04 -2.62
CA SER A 20 22.34 2.66 -2.95
C SER A 20 21.26 1.95 -3.75
N ASP A 21 19.97 2.11 -3.37
CA ASP A 21 18.86 1.51 -4.09
C ASP A 21 18.71 2.07 -5.51
N VAL A 22 18.87 3.38 -5.69
CA VAL A 22 18.83 4.02 -7.03
C VAL A 22 20.00 3.57 -7.89
N VAL A 23 21.22 3.52 -7.32
CA VAL A 23 22.42 3.01 -8.01
C VAL A 23 22.24 1.55 -8.43
N TRP A 24 21.68 0.71 -7.52
CA TRP A 24 21.37 -0.68 -7.82
C TRP A 24 20.45 -0.81 -9.04
N VAL A 25 19.36 -0.04 -9.06
CA VAL A 25 18.40 -0.08 -10.20
C VAL A 25 19.07 0.36 -11.50
N ILE A 26 19.89 1.41 -11.48
CA ILE A 26 20.65 1.86 -12.66
C ILE A 26 21.59 0.77 -13.15
N ARG A 27 22.38 0.16 -12.27
CA ARG A 27 23.32 -0.91 -12.63
C ARG A 27 22.62 -2.18 -13.14
N LYS A 28 21.46 -2.51 -12.57
CA LYS A 28 20.66 -3.69 -12.95
C LYS A 28 19.92 -3.50 -14.26
N PHE A 29 19.34 -2.32 -14.48
CA PHE A 29 18.54 -2.02 -15.69
C PHE A 29 19.39 -1.50 -16.84
N GLN A 30 20.52 -0.83 -16.56
CA GLN A 30 21.42 -0.23 -17.54
C GLN A 30 20.73 0.76 -18.51
N PRO A 31 20.05 1.80 -18.01
CA PRO A 31 19.35 2.76 -18.86
C PRO A 31 20.35 3.61 -19.66
N ASP A 32 20.05 3.88 -20.93
CA ASP A 32 20.82 4.86 -21.71
C ASP A 32 20.41 6.29 -21.40
N VAL A 33 19.13 6.51 -21.13
CA VAL A 33 18.55 7.81 -20.79
C VAL A 33 17.75 7.69 -19.48
N ILE A 34 18.01 8.59 -18.56
CA ILE A 34 17.26 8.73 -17.32
C ILE A 34 16.38 9.99 -17.42
N ILE A 35 15.13 9.90 -17.03
CA ILE A 35 14.18 11.02 -17.01
C ILE A 35 13.64 11.18 -15.60
N THR A 36 13.83 12.35 -15.01
CA THR A 36 13.16 12.75 -13.77
C THR A 36 11.88 13.51 -14.09
N ARG A 37 10.87 13.39 -13.24
CA ARG A 37 9.59 14.11 -13.43
C ARG A 37 9.57 15.46 -12.72
N PHE A 38 10.31 15.61 -11.62
CA PHE A 38 10.33 16.83 -10.83
C PHE A 38 11.75 17.42 -10.78
N PRO A 39 11.88 18.74 -10.56
CA PRO A 39 13.18 19.37 -10.32
C PRO A 39 13.66 19.14 -8.87
N GLY A 40 14.95 19.32 -8.63
CA GLY A 40 15.54 19.22 -7.29
C GLY A 40 15.37 20.47 -6.41
N ASP A 41 14.38 21.31 -6.69
CA ASP A 41 14.12 22.57 -6.00
C ASP A 41 12.62 22.74 -5.65
N GLU A 42 12.26 23.88 -5.05
CA GLU A 42 10.92 24.17 -4.53
C GLU A 42 9.80 24.10 -5.59
N ARG A 43 10.13 24.24 -6.89
CA ARG A 43 9.16 24.06 -7.98
C ARG A 43 8.55 22.66 -8.04
N ALA A 44 9.20 21.66 -7.41
CA ALA A 44 8.68 20.31 -7.27
C ALA A 44 7.49 20.19 -6.31
N GLY A 45 7.21 21.19 -5.50
CA GLY A 45 6.07 21.28 -4.60
C GLY A 45 6.32 20.74 -3.20
N HIS A 46 6.94 19.58 -3.03
CA HIS A 46 7.26 19.03 -1.70
C HIS A 46 8.55 18.17 -1.70
N GLY A 47 9.06 17.92 -0.50
CA GLY A 47 10.41 17.38 -0.30
C GLY A 47 10.71 16.05 -0.95
N HIS A 48 9.74 15.12 -1.00
CA HIS A 48 9.93 13.82 -1.65
C HIS A 48 10.24 13.95 -3.15
N HIS A 49 9.55 14.85 -3.85
CA HIS A 49 9.78 15.09 -5.27
C HIS A 49 11.17 15.70 -5.52
N GLN A 50 11.55 16.69 -4.70
CA GLN A 50 12.89 17.31 -4.75
C GLN A 50 13.99 16.26 -4.50
N ALA A 51 13.84 15.47 -3.43
CA ALA A 51 14.79 14.44 -3.04
C ALA A 51 14.98 13.37 -4.12
N SER A 52 13.91 12.99 -4.81
CA SER A 52 13.97 11.99 -5.88
C SER A 52 14.84 12.45 -7.05
N GLU A 53 14.80 13.73 -7.44
CA GLU A 53 15.66 14.27 -8.49
C GLU A 53 17.12 14.41 -8.02
N ILE A 54 17.34 14.95 -6.81
CA ILE A 54 18.68 15.11 -6.23
C ILE A 54 19.40 13.77 -6.21
N LEU A 55 18.74 12.73 -5.70
CA LEU A 55 19.33 11.38 -5.62
C LEU A 55 19.50 10.74 -7.00
N ALA A 56 18.60 10.98 -7.97
CA ALA A 56 18.78 10.49 -9.33
C ALA A 56 20.00 11.10 -10.02
N LYS A 57 20.27 12.41 -9.82
CA LYS A 57 21.47 13.08 -10.33
C LYS A 57 22.74 12.56 -9.68
N GLU A 58 22.73 12.34 -8.39
CA GLU A 58 23.87 11.77 -7.67
C GLU A 58 24.13 10.33 -8.13
N ALA A 59 23.08 9.52 -8.25
CA ALA A 59 23.17 8.14 -8.73
C ALA A 59 23.61 8.02 -10.19
N PHE A 60 23.35 9.04 -11.03
CA PHE A 60 23.83 9.09 -12.42
C PHE A 60 25.36 8.95 -12.52
N THR A 61 26.08 9.58 -11.60
CA THR A 61 27.56 9.49 -11.52
C THR A 61 28.01 8.30 -10.66
N ALA A 62 27.34 8.07 -9.53
CA ALA A 62 27.70 7.02 -8.60
C ALA A 62 27.56 5.60 -9.20
N ALA A 63 26.61 5.39 -10.11
CA ALA A 63 26.43 4.09 -10.77
C ALA A 63 27.61 3.70 -11.68
N ALA A 64 28.37 4.69 -12.19
CA ALA A 64 29.54 4.47 -13.01
C ALA A 64 30.84 4.31 -12.18
N ASP A 65 30.84 4.68 -10.91
CA ASP A 65 32.01 4.59 -10.03
C ASP A 65 32.04 3.21 -9.34
N PRO A 66 33.07 2.37 -9.61
CA PRO A 66 33.21 1.06 -8.95
C PRO A 66 33.47 1.14 -7.43
N ASN A 67 33.88 2.30 -6.90
CA ASN A 67 34.12 2.49 -5.48
C ASN A 67 32.84 2.85 -4.72
N MET A 68 31.80 3.28 -5.42
CA MET A 68 30.48 3.52 -4.83
C MET A 68 29.71 2.20 -4.77
N PHE A 69 29.31 1.78 -3.57
CA PHE A 69 28.57 0.53 -3.32
C PHE A 69 29.22 -0.70 -3.99
N PRO A 70 30.50 -1.02 -3.70
CA PRO A 70 31.22 -2.11 -4.36
C PRO A 70 30.64 -3.50 -4.07
N GLU A 71 29.87 -3.67 -2.99
CA GLU A 71 29.15 -4.90 -2.65
C GLU A 71 28.11 -5.28 -3.70
N GLN A 72 27.51 -4.31 -4.39
CA GLN A 72 26.54 -4.55 -5.45
C GLN A 72 27.18 -5.28 -6.64
N LEU A 73 28.43 -4.96 -6.96
CA LEU A 73 29.15 -5.59 -8.07
C LEU A 73 29.37 -7.10 -7.83
N LYS A 74 29.39 -7.54 -6.56
CA LYS A 74 29.46 -8.96 -6.19
C LYS A 74 28.11 -9.69 -6.37
N GLN A 75 27.03 -8.93 -6.60
CA GLN A 75 25.68 -9.44 -6.80
C GLN A 75 25.29 -9.62 -8.29
N GLY A 76 26.28 -9.55 -9.20
CA GLY A 76 26.10 -9.83 -10.61
C GLY A 76 25.76 -8.60 -11.47
N VAL A 77 25.72 -7.40 -10.92
CA VAL A 77 25.60 -6.16 -11.71
C VAL A 77 26.98 -5.60 -12.05
N GLN A 78 27.02 -4.68 -13.04
CA GLN A 78 28.22 -3.98 -13.47
C GLN A 78 28.03 -2.48 -13.31
N VAL A 79 29.14 -1.73 -13.22
CA VAL A 79 29.08 -0.27 -13.32
C VAL A 79 28.41 0.16 -14.61
N TRP A 80 27.64 1.23 -14.54
CA TRP A 80 26.90 1.71 -15.68
C TRP A 80 26.86 3.23 -15.74
N GLN A 81 27.22 3.81 -16.89
CA GLN A 81 27.09 5.23 -17.17
C GLN A 81 25.97 5.44 -18.20
N ALA A 82 24.85 5.97 -17.78
CA ALA A 82 23.84 6.45 -18.68
C ALA A 82 24.37 7.61 -19.55
N LYS A 83 23.87 7.77 -20.78
CA LYS A 83 24.29 8.86 -21.67
C LYS A 83 23.91 10.23 -21.16
N ARG A 84 22.69 10.32 -20.58
CA ARG A 84 22.15 11.58 -20.08
C ARG A 84 21.09 11.37 -19.02
N ILE A 85 20.87 12.44 -18.28
CA ILE A 85 19.72 12.60 -17.40
C ILE A 85 18.99 13.89 -17.77
N LEU A 86 17.69 13.82 -17.88
CA LEU A 86 16.80 14.89 -18.33
C LEU A 86 15.69 15.12 -17.31
N TRP A 87 15.28 16.34 -17.13
CA TRP A 87 14.08 16.65 -16.39
C TRP A 87 12.90 16.88 -17.36
N ASN A 88 11.83 16.11 -17.22
CA ASN A 88 10.57 16.31 -17.92
C ASN A 88 9.81 17.47 -17.25
N THR A 89 9.86 18.63 -17.85
CA THR A 89 9.23 19.86 -17.35
C THR A 89 7.71 19.82 -17.51
N PHE A 90 6.99 20.69 -16.81
CA PHE A 90 5.54 20.61 -16.74
C PHE A 90 4.88 21.98 -16.63
N ASN A 91 3.60 22.01 -17.00
CA ASN A 91 2.69 23.10 -16.70
C ASN A 91 1.54 22.56 -15.86
N PHE A 92 1.51 22.91 -14.56
CA PHE A 92 0.52 22.39 -13.63
C PHE A 92 0.12 23.44 -12.58
N GLY A 93 -1.16 23.72 -12.49
CA GLY A 93 -1.69 24.74 -11.57
C GLY A 93 -1.17 26.13 -11.93
N THR A 94 -0.47 26.77 -10.98
CA THR A 94 0.18 28.08 -11.16
C THR A 94 1.64 27.98 -11.60
N THR A 95 2.20 26.77 -11.66
CA THR A 95 3.61 26.52 -11.97
C THR A 95 3.76 26.09 -13.42
N ASN A 96 4.41 26.93 -14.23
CA ASN A 96 4.82 26.58 -15.59
C ASN A 96 6.34 26.60 -15.70
N THR A 97 6.92 25.42 -16.02
CA THR A 97 8.37 25.24 -16.20
C THR A 97 8.73 24.92 -17.65
N THR A 98 7.74 24.90 -18.56
CA THR A 98 7.97 24.63 -19.98
C THR A 98 8.36 25.90 -20.73
N ASN A 99 9.24 25.77 -21.74
CA ASN A 99 9.58 26.84 -22.65
C ASN A 99 10.00 26.33 -24.04
N ASP A 100 9.97 27.17 -25.07
CA ASP A 100 10.24 26.76 -26.45
C ASP A 100 11.71 26.41 -26.77
N LYS A 101 12.64 26.66 -25.84
CA LYS A 101 14.06 26.29 -25.99
C LYS A 101 14.34 24.87 -25.54
N GLN A 102 13.43 24.27 -24.81
CA GLN A 102 13.55 22.89 -24.36
C GLN A 102 13.30 21.91 -25.50
N TYR A 103 13.94 20.75 -25.43
CA TYR A 103 13.62 19.65 -26.35
C TYR A 103 12.19 19.17 -26.10
N LYS A 104 11.43 18.91 -27.18
CA LYS A 104 10.03 18.51 -27.06
C LYS A 104 9.69 17.33 -27.97
N ILE A 105 8.80 16.47 -27.47
CA ILE A 105 8.28 15.32 -28.22
C ILE A 105 6.76 15.41 -28.23
N ASP A 106 6.16 15.18 -29.42
CA ASP A 106 4.72 14.99 -29.52
C ASP A 106 4.34 13.58 -29.08
N VAL A 107 3.73 13.47 -27.91
CA VAL A 107 3.22 12.20 -27.36
C VAL A 107 1.77 11.94 -27.76
N GLY A 108 1.15 12.83 -28.51
CA GLY A 108 -0.19 12.66 -29.11
C GLY A 108 -0.19 11.84 -30.40
N VAL A 109 0.97 11.47 -30.91
CA VAL A 109 1.11 10.64 -32.13
C VAL A 109 0.41 9.30 -31.96
N TYR A 110 -0.43 8.97 -32.96
CA TYR A 110 -1.13 7.69 -32.99
C TYR A 110 -0.19 6.54 -33.38
N ASN A 111 -0.15 5.53 -32.54
CA ASN A 111 0.55 4.29 -32.83
C ASN A 111 -0.44 3.26 -33.39
N SER A 112 -0.31 2.91 -34.68
CA SER A 112 -1.23 2.02 -35.38
C SER A 112 -1.20 0.59 -34.86
N LEU A 113 -0.06 0.12 -34.33
CA LEU A 113 0.07 -1.23 -33.75
C LEU A 113 -0.64 -1.34 -32.39
N LEU A 114 -0.66 -0.27 -31.62
CA LEU A 114 -1.31 -0.23 -30.32
C LEU A 114 -2.77 0.25 -30.40
N GLY A 115 -3.16 0.87 -31.52
CA GLY A 115 -4.49 1.48 -31.68
C GLY A 115 -4.73 2.68 -30.77
N LYS A 116 -3.66 3.31 -30.25
CA LYS A 116 -3.72 4.40 -29.26
C LYS A 116 -2.56 5.37 -29.43
N SER A 117 -2.71 6.60 -28.93
CA SER A 117 -1.59 7.52 -28.71
C SER A 117 -0.90 7.23 -27.37
N TYR A 118 0.32 7.72 -27.20
CA TYR A 118 1.02 7.62 -25.91
C TYR A 118 0.34 8.45 -24.81
N GLY A 119 -0.30 9.58 -25.18
CA GLY A 119 -1.15 10.35 -24.26
C GLY A 119 -2.34 9.57 -23.71
N GLU A 120 -2.97 8.71 -24.54
CA GLU A 120 -4.04 7.81 -24.09
C GLU A 120 -3.51 6.75 -23.12
N ILE A 121 -2.36 6.13 -23.43
CA ILE A 121 -1.71 5.14 -22.57
C ILE A 121 -1.31 5.76 -21.22
N ALA A 122 -0.71 6.96 -21.24
CA ALA A 122 -0.34 7.70 -20.02
C ALA A 122 -1.56 8.02 -19.15
N SER A 123 -2.69 8.40 -19.76
CA SER A 123 -3.95 8.67 -19.06
C SER A 123 -4.52 7.41 -18.40
N GLU A 124 -4.45 6.25 -19.07
CA GLU A 124 -4.83 4.96 -18.50
C GLU A 124 -3.94 4.59 -17.31
N SER A 125 -2.62 4.74 -17.44
CA SER A 125 -1.65 4.51 -16.36
C SER A 125 -1.91 5.42 -15.16
N ARG A 126 -2.07 6.73 -15.38
CA ARG A 126 -2.39 7.68 -14.31
C ARG A 126 -3.67 7.33 -13.56
N SER A 127 -4.68 6.85 -14.29
CA SER A 127 -5.96 6.45 -13.70
C SER A 127 -5.88 5.20 -12.80
N GLN A 128 -4.73 4.51 -12.77
CA GLN A 128 -4.48 3.43 -11.81
C GLN A 128 -4.06 3.96 -10.42
N HIS A 129 -3.80 5.24 -10.24
CA HIS A 129 -3.59 5.86 -8.91
C HIS A 129 -4.91 5.98 -8.14
N LYS A 130 -5.53 4.85 -7.84
CA LYS A 130 -6.87 4.75 -7.24
C LYS A 130 -6.96 5.37 -5.85
N SER A 131 -5.94 5.15 -5.01
CA SER A 131 -5.90 5.65 -3.63
C SER A 131 -5.77 7.18 -3.55
N GLN A 132 -5.28 7.84 -4.60
CA GLN A 132 -5.10 9.29 -4.65
C GLN A 132 -6.18 10.02 -5.46
N GLY A 133 -7.07 9.28 -6.12
CA GLY A 133 -8.14 9.87 -6.94
C GLY A 133 -7.63 10.60 -8.19
N PHE A 134 -6.59 10.09 -8.84
CA PHE A 134 -5.95 10.70 -10.01
C PHE A 134 -6.49 10.19 -11.35
N GLY A 135 -7.73 9.74 -11.40
CA GLY A 135 -8.39 9.41 -12.66
C GLY A 135 -8.46 10.63 -13.59
N VAL A 136 -8.07 10.45 -14.85
CA VAL A 136 -8.04 11.52 -15.87
C VAL A 136 -8.64 11.03 -17.18
N PRO A 137 -9.25 11.93 -17.97
CA PRO A 137 -9.73 11.59 -19.31
C PRO A 137 -8.55 11.27 -20.23
N ARG A 138 -8.78 10.42 -21.23
CA ARG A 138 -7.78 10.09 -22.24
C ARG A 138 -7.49 11.28 -23.11
N GLN A 139 -6.20 11.65 -23.24
CA GLN A 139 -5.74 12.71 -24.14
C GLN A 139 -5.57 12.19 -25.56
N ARG A 140 -6.13 12.92 -26.53
CA ARG A 140 -6.03 12.67 -27.96
C ARG A 140 -5.61 13.93 -28.69
N GLY A 141 -4.97 13.75 -29.83
CA GLY A 141 -4.43 14.84 -30.64
C GLY A 141 -3.05 15.27 -30.16
N GLN A 142 -2.48 16.28 -30.81
CA GLN A 142 -1.13 16.74 -30.54
C GLN A 142 -0.95 17.16 -29.08
N ALA A 143 0.08 16.61 -28.44
CA ALA A 143 0.42 16.90 -27.05
C ALA A 143 1.94 16.81 -26.87
N PHE A 144 2.55 17.88 -26.38
CA PHE A 144 4.00 17.94 -26.21
C PHE A 144 4.43 17.71 -24.78
N GLU A 145 5.42 16.85 -24.60
CA GLU A 145 6.24 16.77 -23.41
C GLU A 145 7.56 17.47 -23.65
N TYR A 146 8.03 18.22 -22.65
CA TYR A 146 9.22 19.07 -22.73
C TYR A 146 10.31 18.54 -21.80
N PHE A 147 11.57 18.66 -22.25
CA PHE A 147 12.70 18.10 -21.54
C PHE A 147 13.81 19.15 -21.40
N GLU A 148 14.33 19.29 -20.18
CA GLU A 148 15.50 20.10 -19.85
C GLU A 148 16.68 19.17 -19.56
N HIS A 149 17.83 19.51 -20.18
CA HIS A 149 19.06 18.75 -19.96
C HIS A 149 19.61 19.03 -18.55
N THR A 150 19.89 17.96 -17.82
CA THR A 150 20.36 18.06 -16.42
C THR A 150 21.84 17.66 -16.30
N ALA A 151 22.26 16.53 -16.91
CA ALA A 151 23.66 16.11 -16.95
C ALA A 151 23.91 15.09 -18.09
N GLY A 152 25.19 14.84 -18.40
CA GLY A 152 25.63 13.96 -19.48
C GLY A 152 25.60 14.62 -20.85
N ASP A 153 25.42 13.86 -21.94
CA ASP A 153 25.41 14.36 -23.30
C ASP A 153 24.11 15.13 -23.60
N SER A 154 24.22 16.28 -24.27
CA SER A 154 23.05 17.08 -24.66
C SER A 154 22.22 16.40 -25.76
N VAL A 155 20.93 16.64 -25.74
CA VAL A 155 19.98 16.23 -26.81
C VAL A 155 20.07 17.25 -27.94
N LYS A 156 20.11 16.77 -29.18
CA LYS A 156 20.10 17.62 -30.40
C LYS A 156 18.80 17.43 -31.18
N THR A 157 18.48 16.20 -31.53
CA THR A 157 17.36 15.84 -32.42
C THR A 157 16.44 14.77 -31.85
N ASP A 158 16.99 13.88 -31.01
CA ASP A 158 16.26 12.76 -30.42
C ASP A 158 16.77 12.48 -29.00
N LEU A 159 15.90 12.01 -28.09
CA LEU A 159 16.32 11.62 -26.73
C LEU A 159 17.40 10.54 -26.74
N MET A 160 17.44 9.72 -27.81
CA MET A 160 18.40 8.63 -28.00
C MET A 160 19.63 9.05 -28.81
N ASP A 161 19.86 10.36 -29.06
CA ASP A 161 21.06 10.82 -29.75
C ASP A 161 22.35 10.21 -29.15
N GLY A 162 23.18 9.63 -29.98
CA GLY A 162 24.41 8.94 -29.58
C GLY A 162 24.23 7.59 -28.88
N VAL A 163 23.00 7.07 -28.87
CA VAL A 163 22.68 5.71 -28.40
C VAL A 163 22.43 4.80 -29.59
N THR A 164 23.13 3.68 -29.67
CA THR A 164 22.85 2.66 -30.69
C THR A 164 21.62 1.87 -30.28
N THR A 165 20.49 2.08 -31.00
CA THR A 165 19.20 1.44 -30.76
C THR A 165 18.96 0.20 -31.64
N THR A 166 19.93 -0.16 -32.48
CA THR A 166 19.91 -1.33 -33.39
C THR A 166 20.77 -2.46 -32.83
N TRP A 167 20.72 -3.62 -33.50
CA TRP A 167 21.56 -4.76 -33.17
C TRP A 167 23.07 -4.50 -33.31
N ASP A 168 23.49 -3.44 -34.01
CA ASP A 168 24.91 -3.01 -34.07
C ASP A 168 25.48 -2.67 -32.69
N ARG A 169 24.62 -2.52 -31.67
CA ARG A 169 25.03 -2.38 -30.27
C ARG A 169 25.80 -3.60 -29.74
N ILE A 170 25.56 -4.77 -30.32
CA ILE A 170 26.24 -6.02 -29.95
C ILE A 170 27.14 -6.44 -31.12
N GLY A 171 28.41 -6.78 -30.84
CA GLY A 171 29.35 -7.25 -31.85
C GLY A 171 28.77 -8.44 -32.61
N GLY A 172 28.74 -8.36 -33.96
CA GLY A 172 28.13 -9.36 -34.83
C GLY A 172 26.60 -9.21 -35.02
N GLY A 173 25.99 -8.19 -34.44
CA GLY A 173 24.53 -8.01 -34.44
C GLY A 173 23.90 -7.58 -35.77
N ALA A 174 24.68 -7.02 -36.71
CA ALA A 174 24.12 -6.54 -38.00
C ALA A 174 23.40 -7.65 -38.81
N SER A 175 23.89 -8.88 -38.77
CA SER A 175 23.25 -10.05 -39.42
C SER A 175 21.92 -10.44 -38.76
N ILE A 176 21.80 -10.22 -37.44
CA ILE A 176 20.56 -10.42 -36.66
C ILE A 176 19.47 -9.47 -37.16
N GLN A 177 19.79 -8.19 -37.33
CA GLN A 177 18.82 -7.20 -37.85
C GLN A 177 18.28 -7.60 -39.23
N THR A 178 19.14 -8.08 -40.12
CA THR A 178 18.70 -8.57 -41.42
C THR A 178 17.76 -9.76 -41.31
N GLN A 179 18.07 -10.71 -40.41
CA GLN A 179 17.24 -11.89 -40.20
C GLN A 179 15.86 -11.48 -39.59
N ILE A 180 15.83 -10.55 -38.65
CA ILE A 180 14.58 -10.02 -38.10
C ILE A 180 13.74 -9.35 -39.18
N ASN A 181 14.33 -8.52 -40.03
CA ASN A 181 13.62 -7.87 -41.13
C ASN A 181 13.01 -8.88 -42.11
N ASN A 182 13.73 -9.98 -42.40
CA ASN A 182 13.22 -11.06 -43.26
C ASN A 182 12.01 -11.76 -42.57
N ILE A 183 12.10 -12.05 -41.29
CA ILE A 183 10.97 -12.63 -40.53
C ILE A 183 9.74 -11.70 -40.58
N ILE A 184 9.93 -10.42 -40.34
CA ILE A 184 8.83 -9.44 -40.38
C ILE A 184 8.19 -9.38 -41.77
N SER A 185 9.00 -9.32 -42.81
CA SER A 185 8.49 -9.20 -44.19
C SER A 185 7.78 -10.45 -44.70
N SER A 186 8.11 -11.63 -44.17
CA SER A 186 7.50 -12.91 -44.52
C SER A 186 6.39 -13.36 -43.56
N TYR A 187 6.13 -12.59 -42.50
CA TYR A 187 5.15 -12.96 -41.47
C TYR A 187 3.73 -12.98 -42.02
N ASN A 188 3.03 -14.08 -41.76
CA ASN A 188 1.62 -14.24 -42.12
C ASN A 188 0.76 -14.32 -40.87
N PHE A 189 -0.15 -13.40 -40.71
CA PHE A 189 -1.05 -13.32 -39.55
C PHE A 189 -2.03 -14.50 -39.45
N GLU A 190 -2.42 -15.10 -40.61
CA GLU A 190 -3.32 -16.24 -40.62
C GLU A 190 -2.59 -17.55 -40.31
N HIS A 191 -1.26 -17.58 -40.57
CA HIS A 191 -0.40 -18.75 -40.41
C HIS A 191 0.87 -18.39 -39.60
N PRO A 192 0.76 -17.95 -38.36
CA PRO A 192 1.93 -17.54 -37.55
C PRO A 192 2.92 -18.69 -37.31
N GLU A 193 2.46 -19.94 -37.33
CA GLU A 193 3.31 -21.13 -37.19
C GLU A 193 4.41 -21.23 -38.28
N ASN A 194 4.23 -20.63 -39.42
CA ASN A 194 5.23 -20.63 -40.48
C ASN A 194 6.49 -19.83 -40.09
N ALA A 195 6.40 -18.91 -39.17
CA ALA A 195 7.54 -18.14 -38.66
C ALA A 195 8.39 -18.91 -37.63
N VAL A 196 7.92 -20.04 -37.10
CA VAL A 196 8.58 -20.74 -35.99
C VAL A 196 9.99 -21.22 -36.37
N ALA A 197 10.17 -21.81 -37.55
CA ALA A 197 11.49 -22.26 -38.00
C ALA A 197 12.49 -21.10 -38.07
N ALA A 198 12.10 -19.97 -38.68
CA ALA A 198 12.96 -18.79 -38.78
C ALA A 198 13.25 -18.15 -37.40
N LEU A 199 12.30 -18.20 -36.47
CA LEU A 199 12.51 -17.75 -35.09
C LEU A 199 13.46 -18.68 -34.31
N VAL A 200 13.41 -20.00 -34.56
CA VAL A 200 14.37 -20.96 -34.00
C VAL A 200 15.79 -20.67 -34.51
N ASP A 201 15.96 -20.40 -35.81
CA ASP A 201 17.25 -20.03 -36.37
C ASP A 201 17.75 -18.67 -35.83
N LEU A 202 16.84 -17.70 -35.65
CA LEU A 202 17.16 -16.43 -34.99
C LEU A 202 17.62 -16.65 -33.54
N TYR A 203 16.93 -17.50 -32.78
CA TYR A 203 17.31 -17.84 -31.41
C TYR A 203 18.73 -18.41 -31.33
N LYS A 204 19.07 -19.40 -32.17
CA LYS A 204 20.42 -19.97 -32.26
C LYS A 204 21.46 -18.93 -32.61
N HIS A 205 21.17 -18.07 -33.57
CA HIS A 205 22.09 -17.04 -34.01
C HIS A 205 22.36 -16.04 -32.89
N ILE A 206 21.34 -15.55 -32.18
CA ILE A 206 21.50 -14.70 -31.01
C ILE A 206 22.31 -15.42 -29.92
N GLN A 207 22.03 -16.71 -29.67
CA GLN A 207 22.73 -17.51 -28.65
C GLN A 207 24.24 -17.62 -28.93
N GLN A 208 24.64 -17.67 -30.20
CA GLN A 208 26.04 -17.73 -30.61
C GLN A 208 26.80 -16.43 -30.35
N LEU A 209 26.13 -15.29 -30.22
CA LEU A 209 26.79 -14.02 -29.96
C LEU A 209 27.43 -13.95 -28.56
N SER A 210 27.05 -14.80 -27.61
CA SER A 210 27.61 -15.02 -26.28
C SER A 210 28.23 -13.74 -25.66
N THR A 211 27.40 -12.87 -25.12
CA THR A 211 27.83 -11.65 -24.46
C THR A 211 27.27 -11.60 -23.04
N ASN A 212 27.94 -10.91 -22.12
CA ASN A 212 27.43 -10.65 -20.77
C ASN A 212 26.48 -9.44 -20.75
N SER A 213 25.83 -9.14 -21.86
CA SER A 213 24.92 -8.00 -21.96
C SER A 213 23.52 -8.38 -21.49
N ILE A 214 22.94 -7.58 -20.62
CA ILE A 214 21.52 -7.69 -20.21
C ILE A 214 20.58 -7.64 -21.43
N TYR A 215 20.94 -6.89 -22.46
CA TYR A 215 20.16 -6.81 -23.71
C TYR A 215 20.13 -8.15 -24.43
N TRP A 216 21.23 -8.89 -24.44
CA TRP A 216 21.31 -10.20 -25.08
C TRP A 216 20.37 -11.23 -24.42
N GLU A 217 20.39 -11.31 -23.09
CA GLU A 217 19.51 -12.21 -22.34
C GLU A 217 18.03 -11.86 -22.54
N SER A 218 17.72 -10.55 -22.48
CA SER A 218 16.36 -10.06 -22.73
C SER A 218 15.88 -10.42 -24.14
N LYS A 219 16.72 -10.31 -25.16
CA LYS A 219 16.37 -10.65 -26.55
C LYS A 219 16.19 -12.14 -26.76
N LEU A 220 16.98 -12.98 -26.13
CA LEU A 220 16.76 -14.44 -26.15
C LEU A 220 15.38 -14.79 -25.54
N GLU A 221 15.02 -14.14 -24.43
CA GLU A 221 13.71 -14.35 -23.81
C GLU A 221 12.57 -13.84 -24.72
N ASP A 222 12.74 -12.70 -25.37
CA ASP A 222 11.76 -12.17 -26.34
C ASP A 222 11.53 -13.17 -27.49
N VAL A 223 12.58 -13.77 -28.04
CA VAL A 223 12.44 -14.76 -29.12
C VAL A 223 11.76 -16.04 -28.62
N ARG A 224 12.07 -16.52 -27.41
CA ARG A 224 11.32 -17.65 -26.79
C ARG A 224 9.84 -17.37 -26.71
N LYS A 225 9.45 -16.17 -26.23
CA LYS A 225 8.04 -15.73 -26.18
C LYS A 225 7.39 -15.71 -27.56
N LEU A 226 8.12 -15.23 -28.59
CA LEU A 226 7.63 -15.24 -29.98
C LEU A 226 7.45 -16.66 -30.52
N ILE A 227 8.38 -17.57 -30.27
CA ILE A 227 8.25 -18.98 -30.65
C ILE A 227 6.99 -19.59 -30.04
N ILE A 228 6.76 -19.40 -28.74
CA ILE A 228 5.55 -19.89 -28.05
C ILE A 228 4.28 -19.26 -28.63
N ALA A 229 4.28 -17.94 -28.84
CA ALA A 229 3.11 -17.24 -29.38
C ALA A 229 2.76 -17.71 -30.80
N CYS A 230 3.75 -17.77 -31.72
CA CYS A 230 3.57 -18.24 -33.09
C CYS A 230 3.20 -19.73 -33.17
N SER A 231 3.69 -20.54 -32.22
CA SER A 231 3.32 -21.96 -32.12
C SER A 231 1.91 -22.19 -31.61
N GLY A 232 1.18 -21.14 -31.19
CA GLY A 232 -0.15 -21.27 -30.61
C GLY A 232 -0.17 -22.09 -29.31
N VAL A 233 0.97 -22.26 -28.65
CA VAL A 233 1.05 -23.01 -27.38
C VAL A 233 0.50 -22.18 -26.24
N TYR A 234 -0.43 -22.78 -25.51
CA TYR A 234 -0.91 -22.30 -24.24
C TYR A 234 -0.48 -23.27 -23.14
N ALA A 235 0.19 -22.80 -22.10
CA ALA A 235 0.64 -23.60 -20.98
C ALA A 235 0.39 -22.83 -19.68
N GLU A 236 -0.31 -23.46 -18.73
CA GLU A 236 -0.59 -22.92 -17.41
C GLU A 236 -0.45 -23.98 -16.31
N ALA A 237 -0.22 -23.52 -15.10
CA ALA A 237 -0.30 -24.31 -13.87
C ALA A 237 -1.21 -23.58 -12.88
N THR A 238 -2.30 -24.21 -12.45
CA THR A 238 -3.30 -23.57 -11.61
C THR A 238 -3.52 -24.35 -10.30
N ALA A 239 -3.67 -23.63 -9.21
CA ALA A 239 -3.99 -24.21 -7.91
C ALA A 239 -5.51 -24.29 -7.71
N ALA A 240 -5.94 -25.33 -7.00
CA ALA A 240 -7.35 -25.51 -6.64
C ALA A 240 -7.81 -24.57 -5.49
N ALA A 241 -6.88 -23.88 -4.82
CA ALA A 241 -7.14 -22.95 -3.73
C ALA A 241 -6.17 -21.77 -3.75
N GLU A 242 -6.61 -20.63 -3.25
CA GLU A 242 -5.81 -19.41 -3.10
C GLU A 242 -4.68 -19.60 -2.06
N TYR A 243 -4.92 -20.43 -1.05
CA TYR A 243 -3.99 -20.65 0.05
C TYR A 243 -3.42 -22.07 0.05
N ALA A 244 -2.09 -22.15 0.13
CA ALA A 244 -1.33 -23.36 0.36
C ALA A 244 -0.95 -23.43 1.84
N VAL A 245 -1.52 -24.37 2.60
CA VAL A 245 -1.31 -24.46 4.05
C VAL A 245 -0.05 -25.23 4.36
N GLN A 246 0.85 -24.70 5.20
CA GLN A 246 2.06 -25.40 5.63
C GLN A 246 1.72 -26.74 6.27
N GLY A 247 2.41 -27.81 5.84
CA GLY A 247 2.20 -29.17 6.32
C GLY A 247 1.03 -29.93 5.69
N ASP A 248 0.20 -29.25 4.87
CA ASP A 248 -0.88 -29.87 4.10
C ASP A 248 -0.50 -29.97 2.62
N SER A 249 -1.41 -30.46 1.79
CA SER A 249 -1.20 -30.62 0.36
C SER A 249 -2.03 -29.64 -0.45
N ILE A 250 -1.42 -29.03 -1.47
CA ILE A 250 -2.12 -28.24 -2.50
C ILE A 250 -2.23 -29.05 -3.79
N LYS A 251 -3.40 -29.02 -4.44
CA LYS A 251 -3.62 -29.61 -5.77
C LYS A 251 -3.28 -28.59 -6.83
N VAL A 252 -2.36 -28.97 -7.73
CA VAL A 252 -1.98 -28.16 -8.91
C VAL A 252 -2.41 -28.89 -10.17
N GLN A 253 -3.17 -28.20 -11.00
CA GLN A 253 -3.57 -28.65 -12.33
C GLN A 253 -2.62 -28.06 -13.36
N PHE A 254 -2.09 -28.90 -14.23
CA PHE A 254 -1.29 -28.53 -15.38
C PHE A 254 -2.15 -28.64 -16.63
N PHE A 255 -2.06 -27.63 -17.48
CA PHE A 255 -2.78 -27.59 -18.74
C PHE A 255 -1.86 -27.13 -19.86
N VAL A 256 -1.80 -27.88 -20.97
CA VAL A 256 -1.07 -27.53 -22.17
C VAL A 256 -1.95 -27.81 -23.40
N ASN A 257 -2.00 -26.85 -24.32
CA ASN A 257 -2.68 -27.00 -25.60
C ASN A 257 -1.83 -26.36 -26.71
N LYS A 258 -1.65 -27.05 -27.83
CA LYS A 258 -1.07 -26.52 -29.05
C LYS A 258 -2.19 -26.29 -30.07
N ARG A 259 -2.47 -25.03 -30.42
CA ARG A 259 -3.66 -24.65 -31.20
C ARG A 259 -3.46 -24.69 -32.70
N ASN A 260 -2.22 -24.78 -33.18
CA ASN A 260 -1.88 -24.87 -34.60
C ASN A 260 -0.85 -25.98 -34.92
N ASN A 261 -0.44 -26.10 -36.20
CA ASN A 261 0.45 -27.16 -36.67
C ASN A 261 1.95 -26.87 -36.49
N ALA A 262 2.34 -25.93 -35.62
CA ALA A 262 3.77 -25.67 -35.38
C ALA A 262 4.51 -26.92 -34.95
N GLY A 263 5.77 -27.01 -35.43
CA GLY A 263 6.72 -28.08 -35.07
C GLY A 263 7.31 -27.86 -33.65
N ILE A 264 6.44 -27.85 -32.62
CA ILE A 264 6.85 -27.73 -31.23
C ILE A 264 6.27 -28.88 -30.42
N GLU A 265 7.06 -29.40 -29.47
CA GLU A 265 6.66 -30.50 -28.60
C GLU A 265 7.00 -30.21 -27.16
N LEU A 266 6.15 -30.66 -26.22
CA LEU A 266 6.42 -30.67 -24.80
C LEU A 266 7.31 -31.85 -24.44
N LYS A 267 8.42 -31.61 -23.73
CA LYS A 267 9.32 -32.64 -23.25
C LYS A 267 9.21 -32.91 -21.76
N GLU A 268 9.03 -31.85 -20.97
CA GLU A 268 9.07 -31.95 -19.54
C GLU A 268 8.22 -30.88 -18.84
N ILE A 269 7.66 -31.21 -17.69
CA ILE A 269 7.09 -30.26 -16.74
C ILE A 269 7.70 -30.51 -15.37
N LYS A 270 8.28 -29.47 -14.75
CA LYS A 270 8.86 -29.51 -13.39
C LYS A 270 8.17 -28.53 -12.46
N LEU A 271 7.94 -28.95 -11.23
CA LEU A 271 7.44 -28.11 -10.15
C LEU A 271 7.82 -28.71 -8.79
N ASN A 272 8.68 -28.06 -8.01
CA ASN A 272 8.96 -28.37 -6.58
C ASN A 272 8.99 -29.88 -6.24
N GLY A 273 9.90 -30.64 -6.85
CA GLY A 273 10.02 -32.08 -6.61
C GLY A 273 9.06 -32.97 -7.42
N PHE A 274 8.20 -32.38 -8.22
CA PHE A 274 7.46 -33.06 -9.29
C PHE A 274 8.20 -32.91 -10.60
N ASP A 275 8.43 -34.00 -11.28
CA ASP A 275 9.09 -34.08 -12.56
C ASP A 275 8.31 -35.07 -13.45
N SER A 276 7.99 -34.68 -14.67
CA SER A 276 7.25 -35.53 -15.61
C SER A 276 7.72 -35.30 -17.04
N SER A 277 8.21 -36.37 -17.66
CA SER A 277 8.67 -36.37 -19.05
C SER A 277 7.57 -36.83 -20.00
N PHE A 278 7.54 -36.26 -21.19
CA PHE A 278 6.55 -36.52 -22.24
C PHE A 278 7.25 -36.94 -23.50
N THR A 279 6.79 -38.07 -24.07
CA THR A 279 7.31 -38.62 -25.34
C THR A 279 6.30 -38.54 -26.46
N ALA A 280 5.02 -38.43 -26.15
CA ALA A 280 3.96 -38.31 -27.12
C ALA A 280 3.90 -36.87 -27.68
N PRO A 281 3.73 -36.69 -29.01
CA PRO A 281 3.58 -35.35 -29.60
C PRO A 281 2.30 -34.68 -29.14
N LEU A 282 2.36 -33.33 -29.01
CA LEU A 282 1.17 -32.53 -28.77
C LEU A 282 0.28 -32.52 -30.01
N GLY A 283 -0.91 -33.11 -29.92
CA GLY A 283 -1.89 -33.03 -30.99
C GLY A 283 -2.46 -31.62 -31.15
N VAL A 284 -2.76 -31.21 -32.39
CA VAL A 284 -3.36 -29.92 -32.68
C VAL A 284 -4.72 -29.81 -31.99
N ASN A 285 -4.91 -28.73 -31.21
CA ASN A 285 -6.10 -28.44 -30.45
C ASN A 285 -6.53 -29.57 -29.49
N LYS A 286 -5.58 -30.37 -29.04
CA LYS A 286 -5.78 -31.42 -28.05
C LYS A 286 -5.23 -30.97 -26.69
N ASN A 287 -6.08 -31.03 -25.67
CA ASN A 287 -5.71 -30.67 -24.32
C ASN A 287 -4.91 -31.81 -23.65
N LEU A 288 -3.73 -31.47 -23.14
CA LEU A 288 -3.04 -32.27 -22.14
C LEU A 288 -3.35 -31.64 -20.78
N ASN A 289 -4.05 -32.36 -19.92
CA ASN A 289 -4.32 -31.88 -18.57
C ASN A 289 -4.16 -33.01 -17.56
N PHE A 290 -3.63 -32.68 -16.38
CA PHE A 290 -3.54 -33.59 -15.26
C PHE A 290 -3.35 -32.80 -13.96
N THR A 291 -3.65 -33.43 -12.82
CA THR A 291 -3.56 -32.82 -11.50
C THR A 291 -2.56 -33.56 -10.64
N LYS A 292 -1.76 -32.85 -9.86
CA LYS A 292 -0.89 -33.40 -8.83
C LYS A 292 -1.17 -32.75 -7.48
N ALA A 293 -1.19 -33.56 -6.44
CA ALA A 293 -1.14 -33.10 -5.06
C ALA A 293 0.32 -32.93 -4.65
N MET A 294 0.64 -31.80 -4.04
CA MET A 294 1.98 -31.44 -3.60
C MET A 294 1.95 -31.07 -2.12
N LEU A 295 2.86 -31.66 -1.34
CA LEU A 295 3.02 -31.33 0.06
C LEU A 295 3.66 -29.94 0.21
N VAL A 296 3.05 -29.05 0.98
CA VAL A 296 3.57 -27.71 1.32
C VAL A 296 4.59 -27.85 2.45
N LYS A 297 5.79 -28.34 2.11
CA LYS A 297 6.88 -28.61 3.07
C LYS A 297 8.05 -27.64 2.86
N GLY A 298 8.61 -27.12 3.95
CA GLY A 298 9.79 -26.26 3.92
C GLY A 298 9.56 -24.87 3.30
N LYS A 299 8.32 -24.49 3.04
CA LYS A 299 7.95 -23.14 2.58
C LYS A 299 7.74 -22.20 3.77
N GLN A 300 8.28 -21.01 3.64
CA GLN A 300 7.96 -19.91 4.56
C GLN A 300 6.55 -19.38 4.27
N ILE A 301 5.97 -18.70 5.25
CA ILE A 301 4.72 -17.97 5.06
C ILE A 301 4.93 -16.86 4.06
N SER A 302 4.03 -16.72 3.10
CA SER A 302 4.08 -15.68 2.08
C SER A 302 4.01 -14.30 2.70
N GLN A 303 4.97 -13.45 2.37
CA GLN A 303 4.98 -12.05 2.77
C GLN A 303 5.31 -11.16 1.58
N PRO A 304 4.77 -9.95 1.49
CA PRO A 304 5.37 -8.94 0.63
C PRO A 304 6.84 -8.78 1.03
N TYR A 305 7.77 -8.92 0.09
CA TYR A 305 9.22 -8.96 0.40
C TYR A 305 9.69 -7.73 1.18
N TRP A 306 9.06 -6.57 0.93
CA TRP A 306 9.36 -5.31 1.62
C TRP A 306 8.77 -5.23 3.04
N LEU A 307 7.89 -6.15 3.43
CA LEU A 307 7.30 -6.27 4.76
C LEU A 307 7.72 -7.57 5.48
N ALA A 308 8.63 -8.35 4.90
CA ALA A 308 9.13 -9.58 5.51
C ALA A 308 9.91 -9.31 6.80
N ASN A 309 10.59 -8.17 6.87
CA ASN A 309 11.26 -7.68 8.07
C ASN A 309 10.56 -6.41 8.60
N PRO A 310 10.65 -6.10 9.89
CA PRO A 310 10.16 -4.85 10.45
C PRO A 310 10.76 -3.63 9.73
N MET A 311 9.93 -2.65 9.46
CA MET A 311 10.34 -1.38 8.86
C MET A 311 11.07 -0.49 9.88
N ASP A 312 12.02 0.30 9.38
CA ASP A 312 12.48 1.51 10.06
C ASP A 312 11.51 2.67 9.82
N LYS A 313 11.68 3.79 10.53
CA LYS A 313 10.78 4.96 10.42
C LYS A 313 10.63 5.48 8.98
N GLY A 314 11.67 5.42 8.16
CA GLY A 314 11.68 5.99 6.80
C GLY A 314 11.98 5.00 5.68
N SER A 315 12.18 3.71 5.97
CA SER A 315 12.61 2.75 4.96
C SER A 315 12.19 1.32 5.27
N PHE A 316 12.02 0.53 4.22
CA PHE A 316 11.86 -0.92 4.33
C PHE A 316 13.23 -1.60 4.56
N ASN A 317 13.22 -2.74 5.25
CA ASN A 317 14.39 -3.57 5.48
C ASN A 317 14.35 -4.80 4.57
N VAL A 318 14.91 -4.67 3.37
CA VAL A 318 15.01 -5.75 2.38
C VAL A 318 16.40 -6.36 2.48
N SER A 319 16.49 -7.61 2.90
CA SER A 319 17.76 -8.33 3.08
C SER A 319 18.35 -8.87 1.77
N ASP A 320 17.49 -9.16 0.78
CA ASP A 320 17.92 -9.66 -0.54
C ASP A 320 17.97 -8.51 -1.54
N GLN A 321 19.18 -8.09 -1.90
CA GLN A 321 19.45 -7.03 -2.88
C GLN A 321 18.77 -7.27 -4.22
N GLN A 322 18.58 -8.53 -4.64
CA GLN A 322 17.96 -8.88 -5.93
C GLN A 322 16.48 -8.50 -6.00
N LEU A 323 15.79 -8.39 -4.86
CA LEU A 323 14.38 -8.02 -4.78
C LEU A 323 14.14 -6.53 -4.92
N ILE A 324 15.16 -5.69 -4.65
CA ILE A 324 15.04 -4.23 -4.75
C ILE A 324 14.71 -3.84 -6.20
N GLY A 325 13.64 -3.03 -6.36
CA GLY A 325 13.08 -2.64 -7.65
C GLY A 325 12.06 -3.61 -8.24
N SER A 326 11.80 -4.74 -7.60
CA SER A 326 10.73 -5.66 -8.02
C SER A 326 9.35 -5.12 -7.63
N ALA A 327 8.39 -5.19 -8.56
CA ALA A 327 7.03 -4.70 -8.33
C ALA A 327 6.23 -5.57 -7.34
N GLN A 328 6.57 -6.86 -7.26
CA GLN A 328 5.88 -7.86 -6.44
C GLN A 328 6.87 -8.90 -5.92
N SER A 329 6.46 -9.63 -4.88
CA SER A 329 7.16 -10.85 -4.45
C SER A 329 7.16 -11.90 -5.57
N GLN A 330 8.17 -12.76 -5.58
CA GLN A 330 8.21 -13.89 -6.50
C GLN A 330 7.06 -14.86 -6.22
N PRO A 331 6.51 -15.53 -7.24
CA PRO A 331 5.50 -16.56 -7.04
C PRO A 331 6.02 -17.66 -6.11
N GLU A 332 5.19 -18.11 -5.17
CA GLU A 332 5.56 -19.20 -4.25
C GLU A 332 5.87 -20.51 -4.98
N TYR A 333 5.18 -20.74 -6.07
CA TYR A 333 5.35 -21.88 -6.93
C TYR A 333 5.41 -21.44 -8.38
N SER A 334 6.37 -22.01 -9.13
CA SER A 334 6.53 -21.77 -10.55
C SER A 334 6.75 -23.09 -11.29
N ALA A 335 5.91 -23.38 -12.27
CA ALA A 335 6.02 -24.55 -13.11
C ALA A 335 6.92 -24.25 -14.33
N ALA A 336 7.91 -25.11 -14.55
CA ALA A 336 8.81 -25.04 -15.69
C ALA A 336 8.34 -26.02 -16.77
N PHE A 337 7.97 -25.51 -17.93
CA PHE A 337 7.56 -26.27 -19.11
C PHE A 337 8.70 -26.26 -20.11
N THR A 338 9.31 -27.42 -20.39
CA THR A 338 10.38 -27.55 -21.38
C THR A 338 9.82 -28.00 -22.70
N PHE A 339 10.03 -27.18 -23.71
CA PHE A 339 9.62 -27.45 -25.08
C PHE A 339 10.84 -27.70 -26.01
N THR A 340 10.61 -28.43 -27.10
CA THR A 340 11.54 -28.50 -28.22
C THR A 340 10.88 -27.94 -29.47
N ALA A 341 11.63 -27.16 -30.24
CA ALA A 341 11.23 -26.67 -31.56
C ALA A 341 12.43 -26.81 -32.51
N GLY A 342 12.29 -27.63 -33.53
CA GLY A 342 13.44 -28.04 -34.32
C GLY A 342 14.46 -28.77 -33.44
N ASP A 343 15.71 -28.29 -33.45
CA ASP A 343 16.83 -28.83 -32.67
C ASP A 343 17.14 -28.05 -31.39
N ILE A 344 16.36 -27.03 -31.05
CA ILE A 344 16.51 -26.31 -29.79
C ILE A 344 15.58 -26.86 -28.72
N SER A 345 16.06 -26.78 -27.45
CA SER A 345 15.26 -27.03 -26.28
C SER A 345 15.29 -25.76 -25.37
N PHE A 346 14.15 -25.35 -24.88
CA PHE A 346 14.04 -24.20 -24.00
C PHE A 346 12.90 -24.36 -22.98
N THR A 347 13.03 -23.69 -21.85
CA THR A 347 12.07 -23.75 -20.77
C THR A 347 11.29 -22.44 -20.67
N VAL A 348 9.98 -22.57 -20.48
CA VAL A 348 9.06 -21.46 -20.20
C VAL A 348 8.55 -21.65 -18.75
N THR A 349 8.79 -20.69 -17.91
CA THR A 349 8.32 -20.71 -16.53
C THR A 349 6.96 -19.99 -16.43
N ARG A 350 6.01 -20.62 -15.73
CA ARG A 350 4.69 -20.07 -15.44
C ARG A 350 4.46 -20.06 -13.92
N PRO A 351 3.97 -18.97 -13.33
CA PRO A 351 3.55 -18.97 -11.94
C PRO A 351 2.40 -19.96 -11.76
N VAL A 352 2.35 -20.62 -10.62
CA VAL A 352 1.13 -21.33 -10.20
C VAL A 352 0.19 -20.29 -9.60
N GLN A 353 -0.99 -20.17 -10.18
CA GLN A 353 -2.00 -19.20 -9.76
C GLN A 353 -3.29 -19.89 -9.35
N TYR A 354 -3.97 -19.35 -8.36
CA TYR A 354 -5.35 -19.74 -8.07
C TYR A 354 -6.27 -19.23 -9.19
N LYS A 355 -6.97 -20.17 -9.81
CA LYS A 355 -7.89 -19.88 -10.91
C LYS A 355 -9.32 -20.12 -10.46
N PHE A 356 -10.19 -19.14 -10.66
CA PHE A 356 -11.61 -19.24 -10.32
C PHE A 356 -12.47 -18.49 -11.33
N THR A 357 -13.77 -18.77 -11.30
CA THR A 357 -14.73 -18.08 -12.16
C THR A 357 -15.59 -17.13 -11.32
N ASP A 358 -15.50 -15.85 -11.62
CA ASP A 358 -16.41 -14.83 -11.10
C ASP A 358 -17.66 -14.74 -12.00
N PRO A 359 -18.89 -14.74 -11.46
CA PRO A 359 -20.12 -14.72 -12.28
C PRO A 359 -20.26 -13.48 -13.18
N VAL A 360 -19.61 -12.37 -12.84
CA VAL A 360 -19.70 -11.10 -13.58
C VAL A 360 -18.47 -10.86 -14.46
N LYS A 361 -17.27 -11.18 -13.95
CA LYS A 361 -15.98 -10.89 -14.59
C LYS A 361 -15.42 -12.05 -15.41
N GLY A 362 -15.95 -13.27 -15.23
CA GLY A 362 -15.48 -14.48 -15.88
C GLY A 362 -14.27 -15.11 -15.18
N GLU A 363 -13.31 -15.59 -15.96
CA GLU A 363 -12.11 -16.27 -15.45
C GLU A 363 -11.13 -15.29 -14.85
N LEU A 364 -10.74 -15.53 -13.59
CA LEU A 364 -9.80 -14.70 -12.82
C LEU A 364 -8.66 -15.55 -12.27
N TYR A 365 -7.52 -14.88 -12.08
CA TYR A 365 -6.29 -15.48 -11.58
C TYR A 365 -5.72 -14.64 -10.43
N GLU A 366 -5.38 -15.32 -9.32
CA GLU A 366 -4.77 -14.69 -8.15
C GLU A 366 -3.49 -15.42 -7.73
N PRO A 367 -2.53 -14.75 -7.09
CA PRO A 367 -1.35 -15.40 -6.54
C PRO A 367 -1.72 -16.45 -5.50
N VAL A 368 -1.01 -17.58 -5.48
CA VAL A 368 -1.10 -18.55 -4.38
C VAL A 368 -0.23 -18.06 -3.23
N ALA A 369 -0.81 -17.99 -2.03
CA ALA A 369 -0.08 -17.63 -0.82
C ALA A 369 0.09 -18.83 0.11
N VAL A 370 1.28 -19.00 0.70
CA VAL A 370 1.54 -19.99 1.74
C VAL A 370 1.11 -19.41 3.08
N ILE A 371 0.25 -20.14 3.80
CA ILE A 371 -0.30 -19.73 5.09
C ILE A 371 0.00 -20.72 6.20
N PRO A 372 0.02 -20.31 7.49
CA PRO A 372 0.19 -21.23 8.60
C PRO A 372 -1.05 -22.10 8.83
N PRO A 373 -0.90 -23.25 9.51
CA PRO A 373 -2.01 -24.11 9.94
C PRO A 373 -3.04 -23.42 10.84
N VAL A 374 -2.59 -22.43 11.63
CA VAL A 374 -3.45 -21.65 12.54
C VAL A 374 -3.15 -20.17 12.40
N ILE A 375 -4.21 -19.37 12.30
CA ILE A 375 -4.15 -17.89 12.26
C ILE A 375 -4.80 -17.37 13.54
N VAL A 376 -4.18 -16.37 14.17
CA VAL A 376 -4.58 -15.84 15.49
C VAL A 376 -4.92 -14.35 15.37
N SER A 377 -6.01 -13.92 16.02
CA SER A 377 -6.37 -12.51 16.15
C SER A 377 -6.83 -12.18 17.57
N VAL A 378 -6.70 -10.92 17.93
CA VAL A 378 -7.17 -10.39 19.21
C VAL A 378 -7.86 -9.04 19.04
N THR A 379 -9.01 -8.86 19.69
CA THR A 379 -9.77 -7.60 19.70
C THR A 379 -10.21 -7.25 21.12
N PRO A 380 -10.36 -5.93 21.41
CA PRO A 380 -10.07 -4.76 20.61
C PRO A 380 -8.57 -4.44 20.52
N ALA A 381 -8.15 -3.70 19.49
CA ALA A 381 -6.73 -3.34 19.29
C ALA A 381 -6.18 -2.33 20.32
N VAL A 382 -7.06 -1.64 21.06
CA VAL A 382 -6.68 -0.72 22.14
C VAL A 382 -7.58 -0.97 23.32
N VAL A 383 -7.01 -0.95 24.52
CA VAL A 383 -7.73 -1.11 25.79
C VAL A 383 -7.31 -0.03 26.78
N MET A 384 -8.28 0.58 27.41
CA MET A 384 -8.05 1.51 28.52
C MET A 384 -7.99 0.74 29.84
N THR A 385 -6.88 0.88 30.58
CA THR A 385 -6.63 0.08 31.80
C THR A 385 -6.90 0.85 33.09
N ASN A 386 -6.91 2.18 33.02
CA ASN A 386 -7.16 3.04 34.20
C ASN A 386 -8.57 3.62 34.11
N ILE A 387 -9.51 2.86 34.66
CA ILE A 387 -10.94 3.13 34.62
C ILE A 387 -11.33 3.90 35.86
N GLN A 388 -12.02 5.03 35.69
CA GLN A 388 -12.58 5.78 36.81
C GLN A 388 -13.70 4.96 37.50
N PRO A 389 -13.80 5.02 38.84
CA PRO A 389 -14.92 4.40 39.55
C PRO A 389 -16.27 4.92 39.04
N GLY A 390 -17.18 4.00 38.73
CA GLY A 390 -18.52 4.31 38.22
C GLY A 390 -18.76 4.09 36.74
N ASN A 391 -17.73 3.73 35.95
CA ASN A 391 -17.92 3.30 34.56
C ASN A 391 -17.92 1.77 34.44
N GLU A 392 -19.12 1.16 34.61
CA GLU A 392 -19.28 -0.30 34.57
C GLU A 392 -18.95 -0.94 33.21
N GLN A 393 -19.11 -0.19 32.11
CA GLN A 393 -18.80 -0.72 30.76
C GLN A 393 -17.32 -1.07 30.60
N THR A 394 -16.45 -0.18 31.09
CA THR A 394 -15.00 -0.44 31.01
C THR A 394 -14.53 -1.50 32.01
N ALA A 395 -15.19 -1.61 33.15
CA ALA A 395 -14.91 -2.66 34.17
C ALA A 395 -15.18 -4.09 33.66
N ASN A 396 -16.10 -4.22 32.69
CA ASN A 396 -16.52 -5.50 32.11
C ASN A 396 -15.91 -5.77 30.73
N MET A 397 -14.92 -4.97 30.30
CA MET A 397 -14.26 -5.13 29.01
C MET A 397 -13.61 -6.50 28.87
N GLN A 398 -13.82 -7.13 27.71
CA GLN A 398 -13.28 -8.43 27.36
C GLN A 398 -12.25 -8.29 26.23
N LEU A 399 -11.22 -9.09 26.28
CA LEU A 399 -10.43 -9.43 25.10
C LEU A 399 -11.08 -10.63 24.42
N HIS A 400 -11.31 -10.53 23.14
CA HIS A 400 -11.78 -11.63 22.31
C HIS A 400 -10.60 -12.15 21.51
N VAL A 401 -10.11 -13.34 21.87
CA VAL A 401 -9.08 -14.03 21.12
C VAL A 401 -9.76 -15.02 20.21
N GLN A 402 -9.49 -14.94 18.93
CA GLN A 402 -9.94 -15.89 17.93
C GLN A 402 -8.74 -16.57 17.31
N TYR A 403 -8.83 -17.88 17.11
CA TYR A 403 -7.91 -18.59 16.23
C TYR A 403 -8.69 -19.46 15.24
N LYS A 404 -8.21 -19.43 13.99
CA LYS A 404 -8.81 -20.14 12.87
C LYS A 404 -7.90 -21.27 12.44
N SER A 405 -8.43 -22.49 12.41
CA SER A 405 -7.73 -23.63 11.83
C SER A 405 -7.85 -23.64 10.31
N ASN A 406 -6.76 -23.99 9.63
CA ASN A 406 -6.70 -24.18 8.17
C ASN A 406 -6.41 -25.64 7.79
N VAL A 407 -6.30 -26.55 8.75
CA VAL A 407 -5.97 -27.97 8.56
C VAL A 407 -6.98 -28.90 9.24
N TYR A 408 -6.99 -30.17 8.84
CA TYR A 408 -7.69 -31.23 9.56
C TYR A 408 -6.75 -31.89 10.57
N ALA A 409 -7.12 -31.92 11.85
CA ALA A 409 -6.44 -32.68 12.89
C ALA A 409 -7.41 -33.04 14.03
N LYS A 410 -7.26 -34.18 14.61
CA LYS A 410 -8.09 -34.67 15.74
C LYS A 410 -7.34 -34.59 17.06
N ASN A 411 -8.11 -34.32 18.14
CA ASN A 411 -7.59 -34.30 19.51
C ASN A 411 -6.36 -33.38 19.68
N VAL A 412 -6.36 -32.23 19.06
CA VAL A 412 -5.26 -31.23 19.16
C VAL A 412 -5.31 -30.61 20.55
N ILE A 413 -4.23 -30.73 21.31
CA ILE A 413 -4.04 -29.96 22.54
C ILE A 413 -3.66 -28.54 22.15
N VAL A 414 -4.47 -27.57 22.54
CA VAL A 414 -4.28 -26.16 22.25
C VAL A 414 -4.07 -25.41 23.55
N THR A 415 -2.96 -24.70 23.66
CA THR A 415 -2.65 -23.77 24.75
C THR A 415 -2.70 -22.36 24.25
N LEU A 416 -3.68 -21.56 24.71
CA LEU A 416 -3.77 -20.14 24.48
C LEU A 416 -2.97 -19.40 25.55
N ASN A 417 -1.99 -18.58 25.14
CA ASN A 417 -1.24 -17.70 26.03
C ASN A 417 -1.51 -16.24 25.67
N ILE A 418 -1.69 -15.40 26.69
CA ILE A 418 -1.67 -13.93 26.56
C ILE A 418 -0.45 -13.43 27.31
N HIS A 419 0.33 -12.60 26.64
CA HIS A 419 1.55 -11.99 27.17
C HIS A 419 1.36 -10.50 27.37
N GLN A 420 2.00 -9.95 28.42
CA GLN A 420 2.24 -8.53 28.56
C GLN A 420 3.75 -8.31 28.53
N GLY A 421 4.26 -7.81 27.40
CA GLY A 421 5.68 -7.88 27.07
C GLY A 421 6.17 -9.33 27.02
N ALA A 422 7.25 -9.66 27.71
CA ALA A 422 7.79 -11.01 27.80
C ALA A 422 7.10 -11.91 28.83
N THR A 423 6.14 -11.39 29.61
CA THR A 423 5.52 -12.13 30.71
C THR A 423 4.20 -12.75 30.28
N VAL A 424 4.03 -14.08 30.45
CA VAL A 424 2.73 -14.74 30.31
C VAL A 424 1.82 -14.30 31.48
N VAL A 425 0.68 -13.72 31.17
CA VAL A 425 -0.29 -13.20 32.15
C VAL A 425 -1.57 -14.02 32.19
N TYR A 426 -1.81 -14.86 31.20
CA TYR A 426 -2.95 -15.74 31.12
C TYR A 426 -2.61 -16.98 30.27
N THR A 427 -3.08 -18.14 30.71
CA THR A 427 -2.96 -19.42 29.97
C THR A 427 -4.27 -20.16 30.04
N LYS A 428 -4.67 -20.82 28.95
CA LYS A 428 -5.84 -21.69 28.89
C LYS A 428 -5.59 -22.86 27.97
N ASP A 429 -5.74 -24.05 28.48
CA ASP A 429 -5.64 -25.30 27.71
C ASP A 429 -7.03 -25.75 27.23
N SER A 430 -7.06 -26.42 26.10
CA SER A 430 -8.25 -27.05 25.52
C SER A 430 -7.82 -28.21 24.60
N ILE A 431 -8.74 -29.15 24.38
CA ILE A 431 -8.56 -30.24 23.38
C ILE A 431 -9.66 -30.02 22.35
N VAL A 432 -9.28 -29.86 21.09
CA VAL A 432 -10.22 -29.54 20.00
C VAL A 432 -9.89 -30.33 18.74
N ASP A 433 -10.89 -30.51 17.89
CA ASP A 433 -10.72 -30.98 16.52
C ASP A 433 -10.62 -29.82 15.57
N PHE A 434 -9.53 -29.78 14.81
CA PHE A 434 -9.32 -28.81 13.74
C PHE A 434 -10.00 -29.26 12.46
N GLU A 435 -10.64 -28.28 11.80
CA GLU A 435 -11.21 -28.40 10.46
C GLU A 435 -10.88 -27.10 9.69
N PRO A 436 -10.58 -27.15 8.38
CA PRO A 436 -10.31 -25.95 7.61
C PRO A 436 -11.47 -24.93 7.69
N GLY A 437 -11.13 -23.71 8.07
CA GLY A 437 -12.09 -22.61 8.22
C GLY A 437 -12.76 -22.51 9.59
N LYS A 438 -12.60 -23.49 10.47
CA LYS A 438 -13.20 -23.49 11.80
C LYS A 438 -12.55 -22.46 12.71
N ILE A 439 -13.39 -21.60 13.32
CA ILE A 439 -12.97 -20.54 14.23
C ILE A 439 -13.28 -20.96 15.66
N PHE A 440 -12.31 -20.76 16.54
CA PHE A 440 -12.43 -20.92 17.97
C PHE A 440 -12.28 -19.57 18.63
N GLU A 441 -13.10 -19.30 19.64
CA GLU A 441 -13.10 -18.02 20.34
C GLU A 441 -13.00 -18.20 21.84
N THR A 442 -12.24 -17.32 22.48
CA THR A 442 -12.14 -17.22 23.94
C THR A 442 -12.22 -15.76 24.33
N SER A 443 -13.16 -15.45 25.23
CA SER A 443 -13.28 -14.11 25.83
C SER A 443 -12.62 -14.12 27.21
N VAL A 444 -11.71 -13.15 27.42
CA VAL A 444 -10.95 -13.02 28.67
C VAL A 444 -11.13 -11.63 29.24
N PRO A 445 -11.61 -11.49 30.51
CA PRO A 445 -11.75 -10.17 31.12
C PRO A 445 -10.41 -9.45 31.20
N VAL A 446 -10.36 -8.20 30.71
CA VAL A 446 -9.15 -7.37 30.68
C VAL A 446 -8.50 -7.26 32.06
N LYS A 447 -9.29 -7.13 33.12
CA LYS A 447 -8.81 -7.08 34.51
C LYS A 447 -7.98 -8.30 34.94
N ASN A 448 -8.14 -9.43 34.27
CA ASN A 448 -7.42 -10.66 34.60
C ASN A 448 -6.04 -10.72 33.95
N VAL A 449 -5.81 -9.96 32.88
CA VAL A 449 -4.61 -10.05 32.04
C VAL A 449 -3.70 -8.82 32.14
N VAL A 450 -4.23 -7.67 32.53
CA VAL A 450 -3.41 -6.45 32.67
C VAL A 450 -2.75 -6.39 34.04
N LYS A 451 -1.43 -6.34 34.08
CA LYS A 451 -0.63 -6.15 35.30
C LYS A 451 -0.05 -4.74 35.35
N LYS A 452 -0.09 -4.10 36.52
CA LYS A 452 0.52 -2.77 36.75
C LYS A 452 2.05 -2.84 36.57
N ASN A 453 2.63 -1.74 36.09
CA ASN A 453 4.08 -1.58 35.92
C ASN A 453 4.74 -2.60 34.96
N LYS A 454 3.99 -3.10 33.98
CA LYS A 454 4.48 -3.90 32.85
C LYS A 454 4.34 -3.09 31.55
N GLU A 455 4.84 -3.68 30.46
CA GLU A 455 4.74 -3.05 29.13
C GLU A 455 3.30 -2.72 28.74
N ASN A 456 3.12 -1.65 27.96
CA ASN A 456 1.80 -1.16 27.53
C ASN A 456 1.29 -1.90 26.26
N MET A 457 1.57 -3.21 26.19
CA MET A 457 1.18 -4.02 25.05
C MET A 457 0.87 -5.46 25.47
N LEU A 458 -0.24 -6.01 24.98
CA LEU A 458 -0.57 -7.42 25.08
C LEU A 458 -0.40 -8.07 23.71
N SER A 459 0.07 -9.30 23.69
CA SER A 459 0.13 -10.14 22.51
C SER A 459 -0.36 -11.55 22.83
N VAL A 460 -0.74 -12.30 21.79
CA VAL A 460 -1.32 -13.61 21.92
C VAL A 460 -0.52 -14.62 21.12
N ASP A 461 -0.34 -15.82 21.66
CA ASP A 461 0.08 -16.99 20.89
C ASP A 461 -0.85 -18.20 21.15
N ILE A 462 -0.88 -19.07 20.17
CA ILE A 462 -1.53 -20.37 20.22
C ILE A 462 -0.46 -21.44 20.05
N SER A 463 -0.19 -22.18 21.09
CA SER A 463 0.65 -23.39 21.03
C SER A 463 -0.24 -24.59 20.76
N THR A 464 0.20 -25.47 19.87
CA THR A 464 -0.51 -26.73 19.58
C THR A 464 0.40 -27.92 19.78
N MET A 465 -0.16 -29.03 20.24
CA MET A 465 0.51 -30.33 20.29
C MET A 465 -0.41 -31.36 19.64
N SER A 466 0.10 -32.03 18.62
CA SER A 466 -0.59 -33.12 17.91
C SER A 466 0.42 -34.14 17.47
N ASN A 467 0.14 -35.44 17.77
CA ASN A 467 1.02 -36.56 17.40
C ASN A 467 2.49 -36.44 17.88
N GLY A 468 2.74 -35.69 18.94
CA GLY A 468 4.09 -35.46 19.49
C GLY A 468 4.79 -34.23 18.90
N ASP A 469 4.24 -33.59 17.87
CA ASP A 469 4.77 -32.35 17.30
C ASP A 469 4.16 -31.12 17.99
N SER A 470 5.01 -30.18 18.35
CA SER A 470 4.61 -28.91 18.95
C SER A 470 4.88 -27.72 17.98
N SER A 471 3.94 -26.83 17.90
CA SER A 471 4.05 -25.60 17.07
C SER A 471 3.43 -24.40 17.77
N VAL A 472 3.96 -23.19 17.50
CA VAL A 472 3.47 -21.93 18.05
C VAL A 472 3.06 -21.00 16.93
N TYR A 473 1.86 -20.45 17.02
CA TYR A 473 1.27 -19.54 16.04
C TYR A 473 0.96 -18.20 16.69
N THR A 474 1.40 -17.12 16.03
CA THR A 474 1.29 -15.75 16.55
C THR A 474 0.71 -14.78 15.55
N GLN A 475 0.44 -15.22 14.31
CA GLN A 475 0.22 -14.33 13.19
C GLN A 475 -1.24 -14.26 12.77
N TYR A 476 -1.65 -13.07 12.43
CA TYR A 476 -2.93 -12.74 11.80
C TYR A 476 -2.72 -12.48 10.30
N LEU A 477 -3.64 -12.93 9.47
CA LEU A 477 -3.65 -12.68 8.03
C LEU A 477 -4.50 -11.45 7.71
N LYS A 478 -3.87 -10.45 7.12
CA LYS A 478 -4.55 -9.34 6.44
C LYS A 478 -4.49 -9.55 4.94
N ALA A 479 -5.63 -9.84 4.34
CA ALA A 479 -5.78 -9.87 2.89
C ALA A 479 -6.06 -8.45 2.37
N ILE A 480 -5.34 -8.04 1.33
CA ILE A 480 -5.55 -6.79 0.58
C ILE A 480 -6.01 -7.20 -0.81
N GLN A 481 -7.27 -6.88 -1.13
CA GLN A 481 -7.94 -7.34 -2.34
C GLN A 481 -8.62 -6.16 -3.03
N TYR A 482 -8.05 -5.72 -4.15
CA TYR A 482 -8.59 -4.66 -4.99
C TYR A 482 -8.55 -5.09 -6.46
N ASP A 483 -9.58 -4.73 -7.23
CA ASP A 483 -9.73 -5.12 -8.63
C ASP A 483 -8.58 -4.73 -9.57
N HIS A 484 -7.73 -3.79 -9.18
CA HIS A 484 -6.66 -3.24 -10.01
C HIS A 484 -5.26 -3.69 -9.63
N ILE A 485 -5.13 -4.54 -8.59
CA ILE A 485 -3.86 -5.14 -8.17
C ILE A 485 -4.08 -6.61 -7.83
N PRO A 486 -3.06 -7.47 -7.94
CA PRO A 486 -3.12 -8.84 -7.43
C PRO A 486 -3.39 -8.87 -5.93
N HIS A 487 -4.03 -9.92 -5.44
CA HIS A 487 -4.24 -10.12 -4.01
C HIS A 487 -2.90 -10.16 -3.26
N ILE A 488 -2.85 -9.47 -2.12
CA ILE A 488 -1.67 -9.41 -1.25
C ILE A 488 -2.05 -10.02 0.10
N SER A 489 -1.34 -11.06 0.50
CA SER A 489 -1.43 -11.65 1.84
C SER A 489 -0.31 -11.08 2.70
N TYR A 490 -0.67 -10.41 3.80
CA TYR A 490 0.25 -9.84 4.76
C TYR A 490 0.00 -10.42 6.15
N PHE A 491 1.03 -11.02 6.74
CA PHE A 491 0.98 -11.58 8.07
C PHE A 491 1.69 -10.68 9.06
N TYR A 492 1.06 -10.45 10.20
CA TYR A 492 1.64 -9.70 11.30
C TYR A 492 1.13 -10.26 12.63
N ARG A 493 1.86 -9.96 13.71
CA ARG A 493 1.41 -10.27 15.05
C ARG A 493 0.34 -9.28 15.46
N ASP A 494 -0.83 -9.77 15.77
CA ASP A 494 -1.92 -8.92 16.26
C ASP A 494 -1.68 -8.62 17.74
N GLU A 495 -1.77 -7.33 18.11
CA GLU A 495 -1.39 -6.82 19.43
C GLU A 495 -2.44 -5.84 19.95
N VAL A 496 -2.57 -5.81 21.28
CA VAL A 496 -3.47 -4.89 21.99
C VAL A 496 -2.65 -3.85 22.72
N LYS A 497 -2.81 -2.59 22.35
CA LYS A 497 -2.17 -1.45 23.03
C LYS A 497 -2.94 -1.06 24.27
N LEU A 498 -2.23 -0.76 25.34
CA LEU A 498 -2.82 -0.40 26.63
C LEU A 498 -2.67 1.11 26.89
N VAL A 499 -3.79 1.79 27.11
CA VAL A 499 -3.81 3.17 27.60
C VAL A 499 -3.90 3.12 29.13
N SER A 500 -2.76 3.30 29.79
CA SER A 500 -2.65 3.18 31.26
C SER A 500 -2.89 4.48 32.01
N GLU A 501 -2.83 5.63 31.34
CA GLU A 501 -3.12 6.93 31.96
C GLU A 501 -4.62 7.12 32.21
N PRO A 502 -4.99 7.79 33.32
CA PRO A 502 -6.39 8.04 33.64
C PRO A 502 -6.99 9.05 32.64
N VAL A 503 -8.10 8.66 32.02
CA VAL A 503 -8.91 9.54 31.18
C VAL A 503 -10.28 9.69 31.84
N LYS A 504 -10.63 10.95 32.21
CA LYS A 504 -11.93 11.29 32.73
C LYS A 504 -12.87 11.60 31.58
N VAL A 505 -14.07 11.05 31.60
CA VAL A 505 -15.11 11.30 30.60
C VAL A 505 -16.30 12.02 31.18
N LYS A 506 -17.01 12.78 30.35
CA LYS A 506 -18.25 13.47 30.71
C LYS A 506 -19.26 13.28 29.58
N GLY A 507 -20.52 12.99 29.92
CA GLY A 507 -21.56 12.54 29.00
C GLY A 507 -21.58 11.02 28.90
N LYS A 508 -22.56 10.47 28.17
CA LYS A 508 -22.78 9.03 28.05
C LYS A 508 -23.04 8.59 26.63
N THR A 509 -23.86 9.33 25.89
CA THR A 509 -24.36 8.92 24.57
C THR A 509 -23.79 9.79 23.45
N ILE A 510 -23.27 9.16 22.41
CA ILE A 510 -22.66 9.83 21.26
C ILE A 510 -23.32 9.36 19.97
N GLY A 511 -23.76 10.32 19.15
CA GLY A 511 -24.11 10.07 17.76
C GLY A 511 -22.88 10.25 16.85
N TYR A 512 -22.54 9.27 16.06
CA TYR A 512 -21.39 9.33 15.16
C TYR A 512 -21.81 9.23 13.69
N ILE A 513 -21.58 10.29 12.92
CA ILE A 513 -21.81 10.33 11.48
C ILE A 513 -20.56 9.79 10.81
N THR A 514 -20.64 8.65 10.14
CA THR A 514 -19.48 8.04 9.46
C THR A 514 -19.01 8.91 8.30
N GLY A 515 -17.68 9.03 8.17
CA GLY A 515 -17.03 9.70 7.04
C GLY A 515 -16.34 8.70 6.12
N ALA A 516 -15.13 9.02 5.68
CA ALA A 516 -14.33 8.17 4.78
C ALA A 516 -13.79 6.88 5.44
N GLY A 517 -14.09 6.67 6.72
CA GLY A 517 -13.66 5.52 7.52
C GLY A 517 -12.56 5.90 8.51
N ASP A 518 -12.82 5.62 9.79
CA ASP A 518 -11.88 5.77 10.88
C ASP A 518 -12.26 4.84 12.05
N LYS A 519 -11.38 4.75 13.06
CA LYS A 519 -11.60 3.96 14.28
C LYS A 519 -11.98 4.79 15.51
N VAL A 520 -12.40 6.03 15.33
CA VAL A 520 -12.82 6.92 16.43
C VAL A 520 -14.05 6.37 17.18
N PRO A 521 -15.08 5.78 16.52
CA PRO A 521 -16.18 5.15 17.23
C PRO A 521 -15.73 4.07 18.22
N GLN A 522 -14.79 3.22 17.81
CA GLN A 522 -14.24 2.17 18.68
C GLN A 522 -13.50 2.78 19.88
N ALA A 523 -12.68 3.83 19.66
CA ALA A 523 -11.98 4.53 20.75
C ALA A 523 -12.95 5.16 21.73
N LEU A 524 -14.04 5.76 21.27
CA LEU A 524 -15.11 6.31 22.13
C LEU A 524 -15.78 5.21 22.96
N THR A 525 -16.07 4.06 22.36
CA THR A 525 -16.60 2.89 23.10
C THR A 525 -15.60 2.43 24.16
N GLN A 526 -14.30 2.41 23.87
CA GLN A 526 -13.26 2.09 24.85
C GLN A 526 -13.20 3.10 26.02
N MET A 527 -13.52 4.38 25.76
CA MET A 527 -13.66 5.39 26.80
C MET A 527 -14.94 5.21 27.66
N GLY A 528 -15.84 4.31 27.26
CA GLY A 528 -17.09 4.00 27.97
C GLY A 528 -18.30 4.78 27.50
N TYR A 529 -18.25 5.41 26.32
CA TYR A 529 -19.42 6.02 25.70
C TYR A 529 -20.30 4.97 25.00
N ASP A 530 -21.62 5.18 25.03
CA ASP A 530 -22.59 4.50 24.16
C ASP A 530 -22.61 5.21 22.81
N VAL A 531 -21.99 4.59 21.80
CA VAL A 531 -21.82 5.19 20.46
C VAL A 531 -22.83 4.62 19.49
N LYS A 532 -23.63 5.48 18.87
CA LYS A 532 -24.60 5.11 17.81
C LYS A 532 -24.16 5.70 16.49
N LEU A 533 -23.98 4.85 15.48
CA LEU A 533 -23.69 5.28 14.12
C LEU A 533 -24.96 5.91 13.51
N LEU A 534 -24.81 7.09 12.91
CA LEU A 534 -25.91 7.86 12.34
C LEU A 534 -25.76 7.93 10.82
N ASN A 535 -26.87 7.67 10.14
CA ASN A 535 -27.05 7.89 8.70
C ASN A 535 -27.99 9.09 8.46
N GLU A 536 -28.28 9.40 7.20
CA GLU A 536 -29.17 10.51 6.84
C GLU A 536 -30.53 10.46 7.53
N ALA A 537 -31.16 9.28 7.58
CA ALA A 537 -32.48 9.11 8.19
C ALA A 537 -32.48 9.37 9.70
N ASN A 538 -31.35 9.17 10.35
CA ASN A 538 -31.20 9.39 11.79
C ASN A 538 -31.00 10.88 12.16
N ILE A 539 -30.67 11.76 11.21
CA ILE A 539 -30.47 13.18 11.48
C ILE A 539 -31.82 13.90 11.45
N THR A 540 -32.50 13.82 12.58
CA THR A 540 -33.76 14.51 12.89
C THR A 540 -33.65 15.21 14.23
N GLU A 541 -34.43 16.30 14.45
CA GLU A 541 -34.39 17.06 15.71
C GLU A 541 -34.68 16.17 16.93
N ASP A 542 -35.66 15.28 16.79
CA ASP A 542 -36.04 14.42 17.92
C ASP A 542 -35.00 13.37 18.24
N ASN A 543 -34.43 12.76 17.21
CA ASN A 543 -33.40 11.75 17.42
C ASN A 543 -32.11 12.35 18.01
N LEU A 544 -31.73 13.56 17.61
CA LEU A 544 -30.49 14.18 18.09
C LEU A 544 -30.55 14.59 19.58
N LYS A 545 -31.74 14.81 20.15
CA LYS A 545 -31.89 15.19 21.56
C LYS A 545 -31.32 14.17 22.55
N GLN A 546 -31.22 12.90 22.17
CA GLN A 546 -30.72 11.84 23.05
C GLN A 546 -29.17 11.83 23.17
N PHE A 547 -28.46 12.56 22.34
CA PHE A 547 -27.00 12.54 22.33
C PHE A 547 -26.40 13.70 23.12
N ASP A 548 -25.41 13.40 23.96
CA ASP A 548 -24.59 14.41 24.63
C ASP A 548 -23.69 15.16 23.66
N ALA A 549 -23.15 14.42 22.65
CA ALA A 549 -22.41 14.98 21.54
C ALA A 549 -22.77 14.24 20.24
N VAL A 550 -22.71 14.98 19.12
CA VAL A 550 -22.74 14.43 17.77
C VAL A 550 -21.39 14.70 17.12
N ILE A 551 -20.81 13.69 16.49
CA ILE A 551 -19.47 13.77 15.87
C ILE A 551 -19.59 13.44 14.40
N ALA A 552 -19.12 14.34 13.53
CA ALA A 552 -18.89 14.05 12.13
C ALA A 552 -17.47 13.48 11.98
N GLY A 553 -17.39 12.25 11.45
CA GLY A 553 -16.15 11.53 11.24
C GLY A 553 -15.26 12.18 10.19
N VAL A 554 -14.09 11.61 10.00
CA VAL A 554 -13.09 12.09 9.04
C VAL A 554 -13.69 12.22 7.63
N ARG A 555 -13.60 13.44 7.05
CA ARG A 555 -14.10 13.75 5.72
C ARG A 555 -15.61 13.50 5.52
N ALA A 556 -16.39 13.56 6.59
CA ALA A 556 -17.82 13.27 6.51
C ALA A 556 -18.54 14.14 5.48
N TYR A 557 -18.21 15.44 5.38
CA TYR A 557 -18.79 16.37 4.41
C TYR A 557 -18.24 16.19 2.98
N ASN A 558 -17.14 15.46 2.78
CA ASN A 558 -16.63 15.12 1.46
C ASN A 558 -17.30 13.89 0.86
N VAL A 559 -17.86 13.01 1.69
CA VAL A 559 -18.41 11.72 1.24
C VAL A 559 -19.92 11.58 1.47
N ASN A 560 -20.54 12.51 2.18
CA ASN A 560 -21.96 12.52 2.49
C ASN A 560 -22.61 13.83 2.02
N ASP A 561 -22.99 13.92 0.77
CA ASP A 561 -23.60 15.12 0.15
C ASP A 561 -24.88 15.57 0.87
N TRP A 562 -25.63 14.61 1.46
CA TRP A 562 -26.84 14.84 2.22
C TRP A 562 -26.63 15.71 3.48
N LEU A 563 -25.40 15.81 4.03
CA LEU A 563 -25.11 16.66 5.19
C LEU A 563 -25.40 18.15 4.91
N THR A 564 -25.29 18.59 3.66
CA THR A 564 -25.67 19.96 3.28
C THR A 564 -27.13 20.26 3.61
N GLY A 565 -28.04 19.32 3.32
CA GLY A 565 -29.46 19.45 3.63
C GLY A 565 -29.81 19.37 5.12
N LYS A 566 -28.88 18.85 5.96
CA LYS A 566 -29.09 18.68 7.40
C LYS A 566 -28.49 19.82 8.25
N TYR A 567 -27.92 20.85 7.64
CA TYR A 567 -27.27 21.96 8.34
C TYR A 567 -28.15 22.58 9.42
N ASN A 568 -29.38 22.94 9.10
CA ASN A 568 -30.29 23.61 10.05
C ASN A 568 -30.62 22.72 11.25
N ILE A 569 -30.82 21.43 11.06
CA ILE A 569 -31.10 20.46 12.12
C ILE A 569 -29.89 20.33 13.06
N LEU A 570 -28.69 20.23 12.49
CA LEU A 570 -27.45 20.15 13.27
C LEU A 570 -27.16 21.44 14.04
N MET A 571 -27.40 22.61 13.43
CA MET A 571 -27.22 23.90 14.13
C MET A 571 -28.30 24.10 15.18
N HIS A 572 -29.54 23.66 14.95
CA HIS A 572 -30.60 23.67 15.98
C HIS A 572 -30.25 22.75 17.17
N TYR A 573 -29.68 21.57 16.91
CA TYR A 573 -29.15 20.69 17.95
C TYR A 573 -28.11 21.42 18.81
N VAL A 574 -27.14 22.10 18.20
CA VAL A 574 -26.12 22.88 18.92
C VAL A 574 -26.77 24.00 19.70
N HIS A 575 -27.66 24.79 19.07
CA HIS A 575 -28.35 25.91 19.72
C HIS A 575 -29.11 25.46 20.98
N ASN A 576 -29.68 24.27 20.99
CA ASN A 576 -30.43 23.70 22.10
C ASN A 576 -29.55 22.97 23.14
N GLY A 577 -28.23 23.06 23.04
CA GLY A 577 -27.30 22.57 24.05
C GLY A 577 -26.53 21.31 23.69
N GLY A 578 -26.54 20.87 22.40
CA GLY A 578 -25.72 19.81 21.91
C GLY A 578 -24.26 20.23 21.67
N ASN A 579 -23.33 19.30 21.78
CA ASN A 579 -21.94 19.48 21.31
C ASN A 579 -21.79 18.83 19.93
N TYR A 580 -21.47 19.63 18.91
CA TYR A 580 -21.24 19.12 17.57
C TYR A 580 -19.77 19.26 17.20
N ILE A 581 -19.09 18.14 16.97
CA ILE A 581 -17.67 18.05 16.70
C ILE A 581 -17.49 17.59 15.25
N VAL A 582 -16.82 18.39 14.44
CA VAL A 582 -16.50 18.06 13.05
C VAL A 582 -15.00 17.82 12.93
N GLN A 583 -14.61 16.60 12.57
CA GLN A 583 -13.23 16.28 12.24
C GLN A 583 -12.90 16.82 10.84
N TYR A 584 -11.61 16.85 10.49
CA TYR A 584 -11.15 17.47 9.27
C TYR A 584 -11.90 17.00 8.01
N ASN A 585 -12.06 17.93 7.09
CA ASN A 585 -12.51 17.68 5.72
C ASN A 585 -11.49 18.23 4.73
N THR A 586 -11.36 17.62 3.57
CA THR A 586 -10.42 18.08 2.54
C THR A 586 -11.02 19.24 1.74
N SER A 587 -10.17 20.18 1.36
CA SER A 587 -10.49 21.26 0.42
C SER A 587 -9.42 21.32 -0.66
N ASN A 588 -9.75 20.86 -1.87
CA ASN A 588 -8.86 20.90 -3.03
C ASN A 588 -9.69 21.06 -4.30
N PHE A 589 -9.06 21.14 -5.48
CA PHE A 589 -9.75 21.33 -6.76
C PHE A 589 -10.74 20.21 -7.13
N VAL A 590 -10.57 19.01 -6.56
CA VAL A 590 -11.39 17.84 -6.85
C VAL A 590 -12.46 17.62 -5.79
N SER A 591 -12.21 18.03 -4.55
CA SER A 591 -13.08 17.77 -3.40
C SER A 591 -13.13 19.04 -2.53
N THR A 592 -14.00 19.98 -2.91
CA THR A 592 -14.24 21.18 -2.14
C THR A 592 -15.51 21.02 -1.31
N VAL A 593 -15.45 21.32 -0.03
CA VAL A 593 -16.64 21.39 0.81
C VAL A 593 -17.32 22.76 0.57
N SER A 594 -18.42 22.71 -0.16
CA SER A 594 -19.23 23.91 -0.47
C SER A 594 -20.28 24.21 0.61
N SER A 595 -20.49 23.26 1.55
CA SER A 595 -21.52 23.37 2.58
C SER A 595 -21.09 24.27 3.73
N LYS A 596 -22.05 24.97 4.32
CA LYS A 596 -21.85 25.53 5.67
C LYS A 596 -21.69 24.39 6.67
N ILE A 597 -20.63 24.45 7.46
CA ILE A 597 -20.31 23.41 8.46
C ILE A 597 -20.61 23.89 9.87
N GLY A 598 -20.22 25.11 10.20
CA GLY A 598 -20.33 25.71 11.53
C GLY A 598 -21.34 26.86 11.60
N PRO A 599 -21.66 27.33 12.82
CA PRO A 599 -22.60 28.44 13.03
C PRO A 599 -22.09 29.77 12.51
N TYR A 600 -20.78 29.98 12.45
CA TYR A 600 -20.12 31.19 11.98
C TYR A 600 -19.14 30.85 10.83
N PRO A 601 -18.77 31.83 9.99
CA PRO A 601 -17.88 31.58 8.86
C PRO A 601 -16.47 31.13 9.28
N PHE A 602 -15.91 30.18 8.55
CA PHE A 602 -14.49 29.85 8.46
C PHE A 602 -14.25 29.10 7.14
N THR A 603 -13.02 29.03 6.70
CA THR A 603 -12.64 28.24 5.53
C THR A 603 -11.74 27.07 5.92
N ILE A 604 -11.84 25.95 5.21
CA ILE A 604 -10.94 24.83 5.36
C ILE A 604 -9.76 25.05 4.43
N SER A 605 -8.57 25.18 4.98
CA SER A 605 -7.33 25.39 4.23
C SER A 605 -6.57 24.09 4.00
N ARG A 606 -5.45 24.17 3.27
CA ARG A 606 -4.47 23.09 3.16
C ARG A 606 -3.37 23.19 4.21
N THR A 607 -3.48 24.14 5.11
CA THR A 607 -2.52 24.34 6.21
C THR A 607 -2.44 23.07 7.06
N ARG A 608 -1.22 22.67 7.35
CA ARG A 608 -0.92 21.46 8.12
C ARG A 608 0.31 21.68 9.00
N VAL A 609 0.52 20.81 9.97
CA VAL A 609 1.76 20.67 10.73
C VAL A 609 2.16 19.21 10.65
N THR A 610 3.22 18.94 9.90
CA THR A 610 3.62 17.59 9.48
C THR A 610 4.63 16.94 10.40
N ASP A 611 5.38 17.73 11.18
CA ASP A 611 6.28 17.19 12.19
C ASP A 611 5.47 16.72 13.40
N GLU A 612 5.47 15.42 13.64
CA GLU A 612 4.81 14.80 14.77
C GLU A 612 5.37 15.25 16.14
N ASN A 613 6.55 15.85 16.16
CA ASN A 613 7.20 16.40 17.34
C ASN A 613 7.12 17.94 17.43
N ALA A 614 6.47 18.60 16.46
CA ALA A 614 6.32 20.05 16.48
C ALA A 614 5.77 20.55 17.84
N ALA A 615 6.32 21.63 18.32
CA ALA A 615 5.87 22.23 19.59
C ALA A 615 4.39 22.68 19.47
N VAL A 616 3.62 22.45 20.52
CA VAL A 616 2.24 22.93 20.63
C VAL A 616 2.17 24.01 21.68
N ASN A 617 1.94 25.23 21.25
CA ASN A 617 1.79 26.41 22.11
C ASN A 617 0.35 26.51 22.62
N ILE A 618 0.16 26.59 23.93
CA ILE A 618 -1.15 26.79 24.55
C ILE A 618 -1.45 28.30 24.58
N LEU A 619 -2.31 28.76 23.68
CA LEU A 619 -2.66 30.16 23.53
C LEU A 619 -3.74 30.59 24.56
N LEU A 620 -4.65 29.70 24.92
CA LEU A 620 -5.79 29.97 25.79
C LEU A 620 -5.84 28.95 26.96
N PRO A 621 -4.95 29.04 27.96
CA PRO A 621 -4.77 28.02 28.99
C PRO A 621 -6.00 27.82 29.89
N ASN A 622 -6.89 28.80 30.00
CA ASN A 622 -8.06 28.75 30.88
C ASN A 622 -9.35 28.27 30.20
N THR A 623 -9.28 27.83 28.94
CA THR A 623 -10.46 27.31 28.26
C THR A 623 -10.93 25.97 28.87
N PRO A 624 -12.25 25.71 28.96
CA PRO A 624 -12.76 24.41 29.38
C PRO A 624 -12.25 23.23 28.58
N ALA A 625 -12.00 23.40 27.30
CA ALA A 625 -11.42 22.35 26.42
C ALA A 625 -10.07 21.85 26.93
N LEU A 626 -9.31 22.63 27.67
CA LEU A 626 -7.99 22.28 28.18
C LEU A 626 -7.98 21.91 29.67
N ASN A 627 -9.11 22.05 30.36
CA ASN A 627 -9.14 21.88 31.82
C ASN A 627 -10.24 20.95 32.34
N THR A 628 -11.24 20.60 31.51
CA THR A 628 -12.41 19.84 31.99
C THR A 628 -12.91 18.82 30.98
N PRO A 629 -13.03 17.53 31.36
CA PRO A 629 -12.73 16.95 32.68
C PRO A 629 -11.23 16.65 32.90
N ASN A 630 -10.39 16.72 31.87
CA ASN A 630 -8.95 16.47 31.94
C ASN A 630 -8.16 17.77 31.80
N LYS A 631 -7.05 17.90 32.52
CA LYS A 631 -6.10 18.98 32.28
C LYS A 631 -5.17 18.58 31.11
N ILE A 632 -5.09 19.43 30.11
CA ILE A 632 -4.24 19.27 28.94
C ILE A 632 -3.02 20.18 29.07
N THR A 633 -1.86 19.62 28.76
CA THR A 633 -0.55 20.26 28.81
C THR A 633 0.22 19.95 27.54
N PRO A 634 1.34 20.60 27.22
CA PRO A 634 2.16 20.23 26.09
C PRO A 634 2.61 18.75 26.12
N LYS A 635 2.76 18.14 27.29
CA LYS A 635 3.09 16.73 27.44
C LYS A 635 2.05 15.78 26.84
N ASP A 636 0.78 16.18 26.77
CA ASP A 636 -0.29 15.38 26.17
C ASP A 636 -0.18 15.27 24.62
N PHE A 637 0.77 15.98 24.03
CA PHE A 637 1.13 15.88 22.62
C PHE A 637 2.40 15.04 22.38
N GLU A 638 3.02 14.50 23.42
CA GLU A 638 4.14 13.54 23.25
C GLU A 638 3.63 12.21 22.72
N GLY A 639 4.43 11.56 21.85
CA GLY A 639 4.10 10.27 21.26
C GLY A 639 3.01 10.32 20.17
N TRP A 640 2.61 11.51 19.72
CA TRP A 640 1.78 11.64 18.54
C TRP A 640 2.49 11.06 17.32
N VAL A 641 1.74 10.52 16.36
CA VAL A 641 2.28 9.80 15.21
C VAL A 641 1.93 10.49 13.90
N GLN A 642 2.89 10.52 12.99
CA GLN A 642 2.83 10.99 11.60
C GLN A 642 2.70 12.51 11.43
N GLU A 643 1.85 13.22 12.18
CA GLU A 643 1.61 14.66 12.03
C GLU A 643 0.81 15.21 13.21
N ARG A 644 0.76 16.54 13.36
CA ARG A 644 -0.06 17.19 14.39
C ARG A 644 -1.45 17.52 13.89
N SER A 645 -1.53 18.10 12.70
CA SER A 645 -2.81 18.57 12.16
C SER A 645 -2.79 18.69 10.63
N ILE A 646 -3.98 18.57 10.02
CA ILE A 646 -4.20 18.72 8.59
C ILE A 646 -5.48 19.49 8.31
N TYR A 647 -5.54 20.17 7.18
CA TYR A 647 -6.73 20.92 6.76
C TYR A 647 -7.29 21.83 7.86
N GLN A 648 -6.44 22.71 8.37
CA GLN A 648 -6.81 23.63 9.45
C GLN A 648 -7.89 24.63 9.02
N ALA A 649 -8.64 25.14 10.01
CA ALA A 649 -9.52 26.27 9.80
C ALA A 649 -8.72 27.55 9.52
N GLU A 650 -9.11 28.29 8.50
CA GLU A 650 -8.51 29.58 8.13
C GLU A 650 -9.55 30.68 8.19
N LYS A 651 -9.14 31.88 8.62
CA LYS A 651 -10.01 33.06 8.76
C LYS A 651 -11.29 32.78 9.54
N PRO A 652 -11.17 32.15 10.73
CA PRO A 652 -12.36 31.91 11.56
C PRO A 652 -12.95 33.25 12.03
N ASP A 653 -14.28 33.31 12.05
CA ASP A 653 -15.02 34.43 12.65
C ASP A 653 -14.58 34.66 14.11
N SER A 654 -14.70 35.88 14.62
CA SER A 654 -14.29 36.27 15.96
C SER A 654 -15.05 35.56 17.10
N ASN A 655 -16.17 34.89 16.80
CA ASN A 655 -16.89 34.04 17.73
C ASN A 655 -16.20 32.70 18.00
N TYR A 656 -15.19 32.34 17.21
CA TYR A 656 -14.37 31.14 17.45
C TYR A 656 -13.18 31.48 18.35
N ILE A 657 -12.89 30.59 19.27
CA ILE A 657 -11.63 30.56 20.02
C ILE A 657 -10.72 29.48 19.42
N ALA A 658 -9.42 29.75 19.39
CA ALA A 658 -8.37 28.85 18.91
C ALA A 658 -7.34 28.63 20.03
N PRO A 659 -7.41 27.51 20.78
CA PRO A 659 -6.60 27.34 21.99
C PRO A 659 -5.14 26.94 21.73
N PHE A 660 -4.77 26.54 20.50
CA PHE A 660 -3.43 26.06 20.16
C PHE A 660 -2.79 26.85 19.04
N GLY A 661 -1.48 27.10 19.16
CA GLY A 661 -0.59 27.51 18.09
C GLY A 661 0.44 26.40 17.80
N MET A 662 0.74 26.15 16.53
CA MET A 662 1.74 25.17 16.11
C MET A 662 2.25 25.44 14.71
N HIS A 663 3.45 24.99 14.40
CA HIS A 663 4.08 25.12 13.07
C HIS A 663 5.18 24.09 12.87
N ASP A 664 5.46 23.78 11.61
CA ASP A 664 6.68 23.05 11.23
C ASP A 664 7.90 23.97 11.30
N ALA A 665 9.09 23.40 11.35
CA ALA A 665 10.33 24.17 11.47
C ALA A 665 10.46 25.21 10.34
N LYS A 666 10.79 26.46 10.69
CA LYS A 666 10.90 27.62 9.80
C LYS A 666 9.57 28.11 9.17
N GLU A 667 8.45 27.59 9.57
CA GLU A 667 7.13 28.08 9.16
C GLU A 667 6.53 29.04 10.19
N THR A 668 5.55 29.83 9.75
CA THR A 668 4.79 30.72 10.65
C THR A 668 3.80 29.91 11.47
N GLU A 669 3.67 30.27 12.75
CA GLU A 669 2.70 29.63 13.64
C GLU A 669 1.26 29.82 13.11
N THR A 670 0.51 28.71 13.15
CA THR A 670 -0.91 28.64 12.77
C THR A 670 -1.75 28.19 13.97
N ASN A 671 -2.98 28.68 14.05
CA ASN A 671 -3.88 28.43 15.17
C ASN A 671 -5.21 27.75 14.81
N GLY A 672 -5.38 27.35 13.55
CA GLY A 672 -6.62 26.75 13.04
C GLY A 672 -6.76 25.24 13.26
N SER A 673 -5.84 24.58 13.96
CA SER A 673 -5.88 23.13 14.20
C SER A 673 -7.08 22.70 15.05
N LEU A 674 -7.57 23.59 15.93
CA LEU A 674 -8.77 23.40 16.73
C LEU A 674 -9.45 24.78 16.91
N ILE A 675 -10.70 24.87 16.47
CA ILE A 675 -11.53 26.05 16.73
C ILE A 675 -12.84 25.63 17.42
N ILE A 676 -13.28 26.44 18.35
CA ILE A 676 -14.48 26.19 19.18
C ILE A 676 -15.33 27.43 19.19
N ALA A 677 -16.64 27.31 18.96
CA ALA A 677 -17.60 28.38 19.10
C ALA A 677 -18.75 27.96 20.03
N LYS A 678 -19.21 28.89 20.86
CA LYS A 678 -20.51 28.78 21.54
C LYS A 678 -21.61 29.20 20.58
N TYR A 679 -22.69 28.41 20.54
CA TYR A 679 -23.85 28.74 19.74
C TYR A 679 -25.13 28.36 20.51
N GLY A 680 -25.90 29.36 20.94
CA GLY A 680 -27.00 29.13 21.85
C GLY A 680 -26.51 28.52 23.19
N LYS A 681 -27.06 27.36 23.53
CA LYS A 681 -26.71 26.63 24.76
C LYS A 681 -25.57 25.59 24.55
N GLY A 682 -25.19 25.28 23.33
CA GLY A 682 -24.21 24.27 23.02
C GLY A 682 -22.90 24.78 22.43
N ASN A 683 -22.09 23.87 21.92
CA ASN A 683 -20.79 24.18 21.36
C ASN A 683 -20.64 23.52 19.99
N PHE A 684 -20.01 24.24 19.07
CA PHE A 684 -19.53 23.74 17.80
C PHE A 684 -18.00 23.66 17.84
N VAL A 685 -17.45 22.57 17.35
CA VAL A 685 -16.01 22.32 17.28
C VAL A 685 -15.65 21.90 15.86
N TYR A 686 -14.64 22.52 15.27
CA TYR A 686 -13.92 21.97 14.10
C TYR A 686 -12.49 21.66 14.48
N THR A 687 -11.99 20.49 14.09
CA THR A 687 -10.63 20.07 14.38
C THR A 687 -9.93 19.46 13.17
N GLY A 688 -8.76 20.01 12.87
CA GLY A 688 -7.77 19.43 11.97
C GLY A 688 -6.76 18.53 12.71
N LEU A 689 -6.82 18.43 14.04
CA LEU A 689 -5.97 17.52 14.82
C LEU A 689 -6.26 16.06 14.42
N VAL A 690 -5.20 15.26 14.29
CA VAL A 690 -5.30 13.92 13.67
C VAL A 690 -5.74 12.82 14.63
N PHE A 691 -6.80 13.05 15.41
CA PHE A 691 -7.34 12.08 16.37
C PHE A 691 -7.59 10.69 15.79
N PHE A 692 -7.95 10.60 14.52
CA PHE A 692 -8.16 9.33 13.81
C PHE A 692 -6.90 8.49 13.67
N ARG A 693 -5.70 9.07 13.88
CA ARG A 693 -4.40 8.38 13.96
C ARG A 693 -4.01 8.11 15.41
N GLU A 694 -4.18 9.14 16.26
CA GLU A 694 -3.69 9.13 17.63
C GLU A 694 -4.46 8.19 18.55
N LEU A 695 -5.78 8.09 18.37
CA LEU A 695 -6.60 7.18 19.16
C LEU A 695 -6.27 5.70 18.87
N PRO A 696 -6.17 5.23 17.63
CA PRO A 696 -5.69 3.88 17.33
C PRO A 696 -4.21 3.64 17.70
N ALA A 697 -3.40 4.70 17.77
CA ALA A 697 -2.03 4.61 18.24
C ALA A 697 -1.94 4.48 19.78
N ALA A 698 -3.07 4.63 20.49
CA ALA A 698 -3.19 4.59 21.94
C ALA A 698 -2.48 5.75 22.66
N VAL A 699 -2.43 6.95 22.05
CA VAL A 699 -1.81 8.15 22.63
C VAL A 699 -2.70 8.73 23.74
N PRO A 700 -2.29 8.69 25.02
CA PRO A 700 -3.18 9.03 26.14
C PRO A 700 -3.67 10.48 26.11
N GLY A 701 -2.80 11.42 25.71
CA GLY A 701 -3.15 12.85 25.62
C GLY A 701 -4.25 13.12 24.58
N ALA A 702 -4.26 12.38 23.47
CA ALA A 702 -5.32 12.48 22.47
C ALA A 702 -6.69 12.04 23.04
N TYR A 703 -6.71 10.95 23.81
CA TYR A 703 -7.92 10.50 24.52
C TYR A 703 -8.43 11.54 25.52
N LYS A 704 -7.54 12.14 26.32
CA LYS A 704 -7.89 13.20 27.27
C LYS A 704 -8.49 14.41 26.57
N LEU A 705 -7.84 14.91 25.52
CA LEU A 705 -8.30 16.07 24.78
C LEU A 705 -9.64 15.78 24.08
N PHE A 706 -9.79 14.63 23.43
CA PHE A 706 -11.03 14.26 22.75
C PHE A 706 -12.20 14.12 23.74
N ALA A 707 -11.96 13.53 24.92
CA ALA A 707 -12.95 13.48 26.01
C ALA A 707 -13.39 14.88 26.50
N ASN A 708 -12.47 15.84 26.54
CA ASN A 708 -12.77 17.21 26.86
C ASN A 708 -13.67 17.87 25.80
N LEU A 709 -13.39 17.64 24.51
CA LEU A 709 -14.22 18.18 23.43
C LEU A 709 -15.65 17.60 23.46
N VAL A 710 -15.80 16.30 23.72
CA VAL A 710 -17.11 15.65 23.90
C VAL A 710 -17.84 16.25 25.11
N GLY A 711 -17.12 16.45 26.21
CA GLY A 711 -17.66 16.92 27.51
C GLY A 711 -17.71 18.42 27.70
N LEU A 712 -17.58 19.25 26.65
CA LEU A 712 -17.63 20.71 26.76
C LEU A 712 -18.85 21.18 27.53
N PRO A 713 -18.70 22.14 28.48
CA PRO A 713 -19.80 22.62 29.29
C PRO A 713 -20.85 23.35 28.44
N LYS A 714 -22.11 23.02 28.70
CA LYS A 714 -23.28 23.64 28.08
C LYS A 714 -23.62 24.92 28.81
N ASN A 715 -24.11 25.94 28.11
CA ASN A 715 -24.64 27.16 28.77
C ASN A 715 -25.96 26.82 29.49
N LYS A 716 -26.15 27.40 30.67
CA LYS A 716 -27.40 27.23 31.43
C LYS A 716 -28.59 27.89 30.75
#